data_486ce6ce1bccd14202756cefd87e9a16
#
_entry.id   486ce6ce1bccd14202756cefd87e9a16
#
_cell.length_a   1.000
_cell.length_b   1.000
_cell.length_c   1.000
_cell.angle_alpha   90.00
_cell.angle_beta   90.00
_cell.angle_gamma   90.00
#
_symmetry.space_group_name_H-M   'P 1'
#
loop_
_entity.id
_entity.type
_entity.pdbx_description
1 polymer ?
#
loop_
_entity_poly.entity_id
_entity_poly.type
_entity_poly.pdbx_seq_one_letter_code
_entity_poly.pdbx_strand_id
1 'polypeptide(L)'
;LLIAASFIAVPAKAAAVQNNEGQSASPDGSSPDEQVGALHAFYSSNASFSGQVKKYIDELDSLSFAWSRIDSEEPGTLNITKGKNGNNSFYYPAGFIQPVEYAKSKGKPIQLSIYMDRADCTVLLPYEDKRKTMVKAIVGSLQTDISQGKEIYYDGVVIDFEGLRNTSTDKMQLLYEGKPISTYFTQFLTELKAQLAPLEKKLYVAVNPGLYYDGYDYAAIIDIADRVILMAHDYEPVEKLQKQQVQQYIGYNALEPIHSMAPIQPVRQALNEMKDSASDLSELSKVWLQITFDSAQWRFDVKSAAGWESLADTALSREGRLTPLYKSIKDRVDNADGNGQNITYGYNNELQTPYLQYFNSSDESWSIILYEDSNSIRAKIELAKSYGLGGISLWSLANVPDYTDSRGLKYHLDGWTAVIDEMNNYDKLPAEAGEYVTFKDAAVEQAVRDKLGKTTGKITVADVQSIYRLKLPQGVKGLADLKYLTNLEYLDAQQLGLKAVTDIGKLINLRVLYLQRNNISDISALKKLTKLEVLSLNGNQMVSISALSSLTKLRELYLRENKIESITSLAKLTGLEILEAGMNSINKIDAVKNLKKLRQLSLDNNKVQDIQALKSLTGLQTLYLQRNSISSVSPLSGLKSLKFLSLNGNKITDLKPLTKLTSLEELYLKENKIASVTPLKGLTNLKELYLAGNPISDYSPLKKLYLTAGFHCDFKVQ
;
A
#
# COMPACT_ATOMS: atom_id res chain seq x y z
N LEU A 1 -29.71 -36.23 10.22
CA LEU A 1 -28.50 -37.03 10.49
C LEU A 1 -27.36 -36.08 10.84
N LEU A 2 -27.08 -36.00 12.15
CA LEU A 2 -25.93 -35.31 12.71
C LEU A 2 -24.66 -36.11 12.38
N ILE A 3 -23.58 -35.40 11.96
CA ILE A 3 -22.22 -35.89 12.07
C ILE A 3 -21.47 -34.90 12.92
N ALA A 4 -21.11 -35.33 14.13
CA ALA A 4 -20.27 -34.63 15.08
C ALA A 4 -18.82 -34.69 14.64
N ALA A 5 -18.15 -33.55 14.53
CA ALA A 5 -16.71 -33.46 14.36
C ALA A 5 -16.06 -33.40 15.75
N SER A 6 -15.30 -34.43 16.08
CA SER A 6 -14.55 -34.56 17.34
C SER A 6 -13.32 -33.63 17.31
N PHE A 7 -13.29 -32.67 18.23
CA PHE A 7 -12.07 -31.94 18.58
C PHE A 7 -11.17 -32.84 19.42
N ILE A 8 -9.98 -33.16 18.94
CA ILE A 8 -8.92 -33.77 19.73
C ILE A 8 -8.17 -32.64 20.40
N ALA A 9 -8.34 -32.52 21.71
CA ALA A 9 -7.54 -31.64 22.56
C ALA A 9 -6.16 -32.31 22.79
N VAL A 10 -5.09 -31.59 22.45
CA VAL A 10 -3.72 -31.96 22.83
C VAL A 10 -3.46 -31.38 24.23
N PRO A 11 -3.05 -32.18 25.22
CA PRO A 11 -2.80 -31.68 26.56
C PRO A 11 -1.47 -30.89 26.63
N ALA A 12 -1.55 -29.67 27.18
CA ALA A 12 -0.39 -28.87 27.54
C ALA A 12 0.43 -29.63 28.61
N LYS A 13 1.67 -29.97 28.31
CA LYS A 13 2.65 -30.40 29.29
C LYS A 13 3.21 -29.17 30.01
N ALA A 14 2.85 -29.00 31.27
CA ALA A 14 3.57 -28.14 32.18
C ALA A 14 4.98 -28.70 32.39
N ALA A 15 6.01 -27.99 31.94
CA ALA A 15 7.39 -28.30 32.30
C ALA A 15 7.75 -27.58 33.56
N ALA A 16 8.18 -28.34 34.58
CA ALA A 16 8.67 -27.84 35.86
C ALA A 16 9.97 -27.06 35.65
N VAL A 17 10.02 -25.83 36.13
CA VAL A 17 11.22 -25.00 36.20
C VAL A 17 12.14 -25.64 37.25
N GLN A 18 13.26 -26.22 36.82
CA GLN A 18 14.41 -26.43 37.68
C GLN A 18 15.36 -25.25 37.52
N ASN A 19 15.56 -24.53 38.62
CA ASN A 19 16.61 -23.52 38.74
C ASN A 19 17.98 -24.19 38.57
N ASN A 20 18.71 -23.82 37.52
CA ASN A 20 20.14 -24.00 37.42
C ASN A 20 20.79 -22.64 37.21
N GLU A 21 21.41 -22.11 38.24
CA GLU A 21 22.42 -21.06 38.11
C GLU A 21 23.64 -21.65 37.41
N GLY A 22 23.99 -21.12 36.21
CA GLY A 22 25.21 -21.49 35.52
C GLY A 22 25.18 -21.07 34.08
N GLN A 23 25.93 -20.03 33.75
CA GLN A 23 26.51 -19.65 32.48
C GLN A 23 25.86 -20.25 31.22
N SER A 24 25.08 -19.47 30.48
CA SER A 24 24.64 -19.79 29.13
C SER A 24 25.74 -19.44 28.12
N ALA A 25 26.70 -20.34 27.93
CA ALA A 25 27.40 -20.45 26.66
C ALA A 25 26.45 -21.18 25.68
N SER A 26 26.33 -20.69 24.45
CA SER A 26 25.61 -21.41 23.38
C SER A 26 26.18 -22.83 23.24
N PRO A 27 25.33 -23.84 22.94
CA PRO A 27 25.74 -25.24 22.94
C PRO A 27 26.81 -25.64 21.90
N ASP A 28 27.08 -24.77 20.92
CA ASP A 28 27.98 -25.07 19.78
C ASP A 28 29.31 -24.29 19.80
N GLY A 29 29.54 -23.39 20.73
CA GLY A 29 30.77 -22.61 20.82
C GLY A 29 30.96 -21.59 19.70
N SER A 30 29.91 -21.26 18.90
CA SER A 30 29.96 -20.20 17.91
C SER A 30 30.00 -18.83 18.59
N SER A 31 30.78 -17.90 18.03
CA SER A 31 30.77 -16.52 18.50
C SER A 31 29.39 -15.87 18.21
N PRO A 32 28.96 -14.85 18.96
CA PRO A 32 27.73 -14.10 18.64
C PRO A 32 27.68 -13.57 17.21
N ASP A 33 28.80 -13.54 16.53
CA ASP A 33 28.95 -13.05 15.14
C ASP A 33 28.57 -14.10 14.08
N GLU A 34 28.47 -15.38 14.45
CA GLU A 34 28.07 -16.48 13.56
C GLU A 34 26.60 -16.91 13.76
N GLN A 35 25.91 -16.30 14.73
CA GLN A 35 24.54 -16.67 15.06
C GLN A 35 23.57 -16.22 13.97
N VAL A 36 22.89 -17.19 13.35
CA VAL A 36 21.75 -16.98 12.48
C VAL A 36 20.51 -16.82 13.36
N GLY A 37 19.68 -15.81 13.07
CA GLY A 37 18.49 -15.52 13.86
C GLY A 37 18.73 -14.52 15.00
N ALA A 38 19.71 -13.62 14.86
CA ALA A 38 19.99 -12.60 15.86
C ALA A 38 18.86 -11.56 15.93
N LEU A 39 18.46 -11.18 17.13
CA LEU A 39 17.51 -10.11 17.41
C LEU A 39 18.23 -8.88 17.98
N HIS A 40 18.30 -7.83 17.19
CA HIS A 40 18.88 -6.54 17.53
C HIS A 40 17.81 -5.47 17.65
N ALA A 41 18.06 -4.43 18.45
CA ALA A 41 17.20 -3.25 18.49
C ALA A 41 17.98 -1.96 18.69
N PHE A 42 17.37 -0.84 18.26
CA PHE A 42 17.81 0.49 18.61
C PHE A 42 17.07 1.03 19.83
N TYR A 43 17.81 1.73 20.68
CA TYR A 43 17.28 2.49 21.79
C TYR A 43 17.41 3.98 21.50
N SER A 44 16.31 4.65 21.25
CA SER A 44 16.28 6.07 20.85
C SER A 44 16.39 7.00 22.07
N SER A 45 16.77 8.27 21.81
CA SER A 45 16.89 9.32 22.85
C SER A 45 15.56 9.64 23.56
N ASN A 46 14.43 9.35 22.92
CA ASN A 46 13.09 9.60 23.46
C ASN A 46 12.51 8.40 24.23
N ALA A 47 13.23 7.29 24.29
CA ALA A 47 12.79 6.08 24.96
C ALA A 47 12.80 6.23 26.48
N SER A 48 11.79 5.67 27.15
CA SER A 48 11.72 5.60 28.62
C SER A 48 12.18 4.24 29.08
N PHE A 49 13.09 4.20 30.07
CA PHE A 49 13.57 2.94 30.65
C PHE A 49 12.55 2.39 31.65
N SER A 50 11.63 1.57 31.17
CA SER A 50 10.53 0.96 31.91
C SER A 50 10.78 -0.52 32.23
N GLY A 51 9.92 -1.12 33.06
CA GLY A 51 9.93 -2.57 33.31
C GLY A 51 9.69 -3.39 32.04
N GLN A 52 8.88 -2.89 31.13
CA GLN A 52 8.62 -3.52 29.84
C GLN A 52 9.86 -3.50 28.93
N VAL A 53 10.54 -2.36 28.86
CA VAL A 53 11.79 -2.24 28.09
C VAL A 53 12.89 -3.16 28.63
N LYS A 54 12.97 -3.34 29.95
CA LYS A 54 13.88 -4.32 30.57
C LYS A 54 13.60 -5.74 30.07
N LYS A 55 12.32 -6.16 30.08
CA LYS A 55 11.90 -7.46 29.54
C LYS A 55 12.31 -7.62 28.08
N TYR A 56 12.17 -6.58 27.27
CA TYR A 56 12.60 -6.62 25.86
C TYR A 56 14.12 -6.78 25.74
N ILE A 57 14.91 -6.03 26.53
CA ILE A 57 16.37 -6.15 26.53
C ILE A 57 16.82 -7.57 26.90
N ASP A 58 16.11 -8.26 27.82
CA ASP A 58 16.42 -9.63 28.21
C ASP A 58 16.37 -10.61 27.01
N GLU A 59 15.49 -10.36 26.03
CA GLU A 59 15.29 -11.20 24.84
C GLU A 59 16.19 -10.82 23.64
N LEU A 60 16.88 -9.65 23.66
CA LEU A 60 17.75 -9.23 22.58
C LEU A 60 19.09 -9.95 22.60
N ASP A 61 19.72 -10.08 21.43
CA ASP A 61 21.12 -10.51 21.30
C ASP A 61 22.09 -9.31 21.38
N SER A 62 21.67 -8.13 20.91
CA SER A 62 22.45 -6.91 21.00
C SER A 62 21.60 -5.65 20.98
N LEU A 63 22.15 -4.52 21.43
CA LEU A 63 21.43 -3.25 21.54
C LEU A 63 22.29 -2.07 21.09
N SER A 64 21.77 -1.26 20.17
CA SER A 64 22.41 -0.03 19.71
C SER A 64 21.73 1.21 20.29
N PHE A 65 22.54 2.15 20.76
CA PHE A 65 22.05 3.42 21.30
C PHE A 65 22.18 4.53 20.26
N ALA A 66 21.04 5.01 19.77
CA ALA A 66 20.95 6.07 18.76
C ALA A 66 21.10 7.46 19.42
N TRP A 67 22.27 7.77 19.98
CA TRP A 67 22.48 8.90 20.85
C TRP A 67 23.57 9.89 20.42
N SER A 68 24.17 9.71 19.28
CA SER A 68 25.23 10.61 18.80
C SER A 68 25.16 10.91 17.30
N ARG A 69 25.74 12.04 16.92
CA ARG A 69 25.91 12.45 15.53
C ARG A 69 27.25 13.15 15.33
N ILE A 70 27.67 13.24 14.09
CA ILE A 70 28.80 14.09 13.68
C ILE A 70 28.25 15.26 12.88
N ASP A 71 28.64 16.47 13.27
CA ASP A 71 28.33 17.71 12.56
C ASP A 71 29.56 18.18 11.76
N SER A 72 29.33 18.77 10.58
CA SER A 72 30.42 19.24 9.71
C SER A 72 31.24 20.39 10.32
N GLU A 73 30.66 21.11 11.28
CA GLU A 73 31.35 22.22 11.98
C GLU A 73 32.43 21.70 12.94
N GLU A 74 32.21 20.52 13.56
CA GLU A 74 33.12 19.90 14.53
C GLU A 74 33.35 18.40 14.27
N PRO A 75 34.01 18.03 13.15
CA PRO A 75 34.12 16.60 12.75
C PRO A 75 34.99 15.77 13.69
N GLY A 76 35.70 16.39 14.59
CA GLY A 76 36.52 15.73 15.62
C GLY A 76 35.80 15.46 16.93
N THR A 77 34.48 15.75 17.03
CA THR A 77 33.71 15.61 18.25
C THR A 77 32.37 14.94 17.95
N LEU A 78 32.00 13.94 18.74
CA LEU A 78 30.64 13.40 18.66
C LEU A 78 29.68 14.35 19.39
N ASN A 79 28.70 14.87 18.65
CA ASN A 79 27.61 15.64 19.25
C ASN A 79 26.63 14.72 19.95
N ILE A 80 26.54 14.79 21.25
CA ILE A 80 25.69 14.01 22.15
C ILE A 80 24.69 14.89 22.90
N THR A 81 24.55 16.16 22.53
CA THR A 81 23.68 17.13 23.21
C THR A 81 22.38 17.34 22.49
N LYS A 82 21.31 17.57 23.24
CA LYS A 82 20.01 17.92 22.69
C LYS A 82 20.10 19.28 22.01
N GLY A 83 19.72 19.35 20.73
CA GLY A 83 19.73 20.60 19.96
C GLY A 83 18.80 21.67 20.53
N LYS A 84 19.16 22.93 20.35
CA LYS A 84 18.27 24.08 20.60
C LYS A 84 17.05 23.91 19.68
N ASN A 85 15.85 24.04 20.18
CA ASN A 85 14.57 23.84 19.47
C ASN A 85 14.18 22.37 19.15
N GLY A 86 14.80 21.38 19.76
CA GLY A 86 14.41 19.98 19.59
C GLY A 86 14.81 19.33 18.26
N ASN A 87 15.63 20.00 17.46
CA ASN A 87 16.02 19.54 16.11
C ASN A 87 17.05 18.41 16.09
N ASN A 88 17.62 18.02 17.23
CA ASN A 88 18.52 16.87 17.33
C ASN A 88 17.83 15.74 18.07
N SER A 89 17.57 14.62 17.41
CA SER A 89 17.01 13.39 17.99
C SER A 89 18.08 12.43 18.52
N PHE A 90 19.36 12.70 18.22
CA PHE A 90 20.50 11.85 18.57
C PHE A 90 21.31 12.51 19.70
N TYR A 91 20.92 12.24 20.95
CA TYR A 91 21.59 12.81 22.13
C TYR A 91 21.49 11.83 23.32
N TYR A 92 22.37 12.01 24.29
CA TYR A 92 22.29 11.23 25.55
C TYR A 92 21.14 11.75 26.43
N PRO A 93 20.07 10.96 26.61
CA PRO A 93 18.94 11.39 27.43
C PRO A 93 19.30 11.39 28.93
N ALA A 94 18.53 12.12 29.72
CA ALA A 94 18.69 12.04 31.18
C ALA A 94 18.50 10.59 31.67
N GLY A 95 19.43 10.09 32.47
CA GLY A 95 19.40 8.71 32.95
C GLY A 95 19.87 7.66 31.95
N PHE A 96 20.54 8.08 30.86
CA PHE A 96 21.04 7.21 29.80
C PHE A 96 21.85 6.01 30.28
N ILE A 97 22.52 6.14 31.40
CA ILE A 97 23.35 5.07 31.97
C ILE A 97 22.53 3.85 32.40
N GLN A 98 21.27 4.02 32.82
CA GLN A 98 20.44 2.93 33.33
C GLN A 98 20.20 1.80 32.32
N PRO A 99 19.73 2.05 31.07
CA PRO A 99 19.60 1.00 30.08
C PRO A 99 20.93 0.40 29.66
N VAL A 100 22.02 1.17 29.66
CA VAL A 100 23.39 0.70 29.36
C VAL A 100 23.85 -0.30 30.41
N GLU A 101 23.80 0.08 31.70
CA GLU A 101 24.17 -0.79 32.80
C GLU A 101 23.31 -2.06 32.85
N TYR A 102 22.03 -1.93 32.58
CA TYR A 102 21.14 -3.09 32.54
C TYR A 102 21.51 -4.06 31.40
N ALA A 103 21.70 -3.56 30.18
CA ALA A 103 22.11 -4.40 29.05
C ALA A 103 23.43 -5.13 29.34
N LYS A 104 24.43 -4.42 29.85
CA LYS A 104 25.72 -5.01 30.24
C LYS A 104 25.59 -6.03 31.38
N SER A 105 24.72 -5.79 32.38
CA SER A 105 24.45 -6.76 33.45
C SER A 105 23.83 -8.05 32.94
N LYS A 106 23.20 -8.03 31.77
CA LYS A 106 22.63 -9.17 31.07
C LYS A 106 23.59 -9.79 30.02
N GLY A 107 24.84 -9.31 29.98
CA GLY A 107 25.84 -9.78 29.02
C GLY A 107 25.54 -9.38 27.57
N LYS A 108 24.65 -8.39 27.33
CA LYS A 108 24.30 -7.96 25.98
C LYS A 108 25.36 -7.05 25.42
N PRO A 109 25.92 -7.33 24.22
CA PRO A 109 26.76 -6.38 23.49
C PRO A 109 26.02 -5.08 23.21
N ILE A 110 26.71 -3.96 23.35
CA ILE A 110 26.15 -2.63 23.13
C ILE A 110 26.94 -1.86 22.10
N GLN A 111 26.25 -1.17 21.18
CA GLN A 111 26.87 -0.32 20.16
C GLN A 111 26.42 1.13 20.31
N LEU A 112 27.30 2.08 19.97
CA LEU A 112 26.93 3.47 19.82
C LEU A 112 26.56 3.73 18.35
N SER A 113 25.32 4.17 18.09
CA SER A 113 24.94 4.61 16.74
C SER A 113 25.34 6.07 16.51
N ILE A 114 25.96 6.31 15.38
CA ILE A 114 26.46 7.63 14.96
C ILE A 114 25.76 8.01 13.66
N TYR A 115 24.91 9.03 13.75
CA TYR A 115 24.16 9.57 12.64
C TYR A 115 24.92 10.69 11.92
N MET A 116 24.76 10.78 10.62
CA MET A 116 25.19 11.92 9.82
C MET A 116 24.23 12.10 8.63
N ASP A 117 23.82 13.34 8.39
CA ASP A 117 22.94 13.64 7.27
C ASP A 117 23.73 13.92 5.97
N ARG A 118 22.97 14.12 4.87
CA ARG A 118 23.54 14.40 3.56
C ARG A 118 24.46 15.61 3.53
N ALA A 119 24.09 16.70 4.22
CA ALA A 119 24.86 17.95 4.17
C ALA A 119 26.24 17.74 4.81
N ASP A 120 26.27 17.06 5.94
CA ASP A 120 27.52 16.72 6.64
C ASP A 120 28.34 15.69 5.86
N CYS A 121 27.73 14.66 5.29
CA CYS A 121 28.39 13.65 4.46
C CYS A 121 29.16 14.29 3.28
N THR A 122 28.55 15.26 2.59
CA THR A 122 29.12 15.88 1.39
C THR A 122 30.34 16.73 1.69
N VAL A 123 30.44 17.32 2.88
CA VAL A 123 31.55 18.20 3.28
C VAL A 123 32.61 17.50 4.13
N LEU A 124 32.36 16.26 4.56
CA LEU A 124 33.30 15.52 5.39
C LEU A 124 33.96 14.34 4.67
N LEU A 125 33.13 13.47 4.03
CA LEU A 125 33.63 12.22 3.45
C LEU A 125 34.66 12.36 2.33
N PRO A 126 34.62 13.36 1.42
CA PRO A 126 35.60 13.51 0.35
C PRO A 126 37.03 13.80 0.85
N TYR A 127 37.17 14.38 2.03
CA TYR A 127 38.47 14.86 2.53
C TYR A 127 39.12 13.86 3.48
N GLU A 128 40.31 13.39 3.15
CA GLU A 128 41.03 12.36 3.92
C GLU A 128 41.36 12.81 5.36
N ASP A 129 41.78 14.05 5.54
CA ASP A 129 42.07 14.63 6.86
C ASP A 129 40.85 14.68 7.76
N LYS A 130 39.68 15.00 7.19
CA LYS A 130 38.40 15.00 7.90
C LYS A 130 37.94 13.58 8.23
N ARG A 131 38.05 12.61 7.30
CA ARG A 131 37.77 11.22 7.58
C ARG A 131 38.65 10.69 8.73
N LYS A 132 39.96 10.95 8.71
CA LYS A 132 40.88 10.57 9.80
C LYS A 132 40.48 11.21 11.14
N THR A 133 40.03 12.46 11.12
CA THR A 133 39.55 13.17 12.31
C THR A 133 38.28 12.51 12.88
N MET A 134 37.29 12.18 12.03
CA MET A 134 36.07 11.45 12.43
C MET A 134 36.41 10.07 12.99
N VAL A 135 37.25 9.28 12.30
CA VAL A 135 37.70 7.97 12.75
C VAL A 135 38.31 8.06 14.14
N LYS A 136 39.20 9.02 14.38
CA LYS A 136 39.80 9.23 15.70
C LYS A 136 38.79 9.57 16.79
N ALA A 137 37.78 10.41 16.48
CA ALA A 137 36.72 10.77 17.42
C ALA A 137 35.87 9.54 17.79
N ILE A 138 35.49 8.73 16.77
CA ILE A 138 34.71 7.51 16.97
C ILE A 138 35.48 6.52 17.84
N VAL A 139 36.69 6.19 17.46
CA VAL A 139 37.55 5.25 18.22
C VAL A 139 37.77 5.73 19.66
N GLY A 140 38.01 7.01 19.86
CA GLY A 140 38.16 7.62 21.19
C GLY A 140 36.91 7.45 22.04
N SER A 141 35.71 7.59 21.46
CA SER A 141 34.45 7.40 22.19
C SER A 141 34.25 5.97 22.67
N LEU A 142 34.67 4.97 21.87
CA LEU A 142 34.58 3.56 22.23
C LEU A 142 35.60 3.13 23.30
N GLN A 143 36.63 3.91 23.51
CA GLN A 143 37.63 3.71 24.55
C GLN A 143 37.38 4.53 25.82
N THR A 144 36.32 5.34 25.83
CA THR A 144 35.91 6.17 26.97
C THR A 144 34.93 5.42 27.86
N ASP A 145 35.20 5.37 29.18
CA ASP A 145 34.24 4.86 30.16
C ASP A 145 33.04 5.78 30.24
N ILE A 146 31.86 5.24 29.83
CA ILE A 146 30.59 5.97 29.77
C ILE A 146 29.87 6.00 31.12
N SER A 147 30.34 5.23 32.11
CA SER A 147 29.73 5.03 33.42
C SER A 147 30.33 5.87 34.55
N GLN A 148 31.34 6.67 34.23
CA GLN A 148 32.06 7.49 35.21
C GLN A 148 32.66 6.69 36.38
N GLY A 149 33.30 5.54 36.08
CA GLY A 149 34.07 4.74 37.03
C GLY A 149 33.65 3.29 37.24
N LYS A 150 32.68 2.78 36.41
CA LYS A 150 32.32 1.35 36.44
C LYS A 150 32.92 0.58 35.26
N GLU A 151 33.83 1.21 34.49
CA GLU A 151 34.53 0.61 33.37
C GLU A 151 33.59 0.01 32.29
N ILE A 152 32.54 0.76 31.94
CA ILE A 152 31.59 0.36 30.90
C ILE A 152 31.97 1.06 29.58
N TYR A 153 32.18 0.25 28.56
CA TYR A 153 32.53 0.67 27.21
C TYR A 153 31.57 0.10 26.18
N TYR A 154 31.39 0.81 25.04
CA TYR A 154 30.68 0.23 23.90
C TYR A 154 31.51 -0.89 23.26
N ASP A 155 30.82 -1.94 22.79
CA ASP A 155 31.46 -3.10 22.14
C ASP A 155 31.65 -2.86 20.63
N GLY A 156 31.02 -1.84 20.09
CA GLY A 156 31.12 -1.46 18.70
C GLY A 156 30.37 -0.18 18.37
N VAL A 157 30.29 0.10 17.09
CA VAL A 157 29.62 1.27 16.53
C VAL A 157 28.66 0.88 15.41
N VAL A 158 27.55 1.59 15.29
CA VAL A 158 26.69 1.60 14.09
C VAL A 158 26.93 2.91 13.35
N ILE A 159 27.34 2.85 12.11
CA ILE A 159 27.44 3.99 11.21
C ILE A 159 26.13 4.13 10.45
N ASP A 160 25.42 5.23 10.71
CA ASP A 160 24.12 5.56 10.17
C ASP A 160 24.21 6.88 9.39
N PHE A 161 24.86 6.83 8.23
CA PHE A 161 25.10 7.99 7.37
C PHE A 161 24.12 7.99 6.22
N GLU A 162 23.16 8.90 6.26
CA GLU A 162 22.02 8.91 5.36
C GLU A 162 22.12 9.98 4.27
N GLY A 163 21.29 9.83 3.23
CA GLY A 163 21.14 10.84 2.20
C GLY A 163 22.28 10.95 1.22
N LEU A 164 23.05 9.89 0.96
CA LEU A 164 24.19 9.86 0.02
C LEU A 164 23.79 9.99 -1.47
N ARG A 165 22.56 10.38 -1.77
CA ARG A 165 22.01 10.63 -3.11
C ARG A 165 22.12 12.10 -3.51
N ASN A 166 21.98 12.39 -4.81
CA ASN A 166 22.16 13.75 -5.34
C ASN A 166 21.07 14.73 -4.88
N THR A 167 19.78 14.33 -4.97
CA THR A 167 18.64 15.16 -4.53
C THR A 167 17.60 14.32 -3.80
N SER A 168 16.63 14.96 -3.13
CA SER A 168 15.52 14.26 -2.48
C SER A 168 14.59 13.50 -3.46
N THR A 169 14.57 13.88 -4.74
CA THR A 169 13.73 13.30 -5.80
C THR A 169 14.51 12.52 -6.85
N ASP A 170 15.85 12.65 -6.83
CA ASP A 170 16.75 12.09 -7.83
C ASP A 170 17.48 10.89 -7.23
N LYS A 171 17.38 9.73 -7.88
CA LYS A 171 18.08 8.50 -7.51
C LYS A 171 19.54 8.49 -7.97
N MET A 172 19.99 9.53 -8.69
CA MET A 172 21.37 9.58 -9.16
C MET A 172 22.35 9.70 -8.01
N GLN A 173 23.50 9.06 -8.17
CA GLN A 173 24.60 9.13 -7.21
C GLN A 173 25.05 10.58 -6.99
N LEU A 174 25.29 10.92 -5.74
CA LEU A 174 25.93 12.18 -5.38
C LEU A 174 27.40 12.12 -5.77
N LEU A 175 27.85 13.04 -6.63
CA LEU A 175 29.22 13.09 -7.10
C LEU A 175 29.98 14.22 -6.43
N TYR A 176 31.23 13.96 -6.04
CA TYR A 176 32.22 14.95 -5.64
C TYR A 176 33.44 14.80 -6.54
N GLU A 177 33.82 15.87 -7.28
CA GLU A 177 34.91 15.87 -8.26
C GLU A 177 34.83 14.67 -9.26
N GLY A 178 33.61 14.34 -9.70
CA GLY A 178 33.37 13.28 -10.66
C GLY A 178 33.39 11.86 -10.09
N LYS A 179 33.59 11.68 -8.78
CA LYS A 179 33.52 10.37 -8.11
C LYS A 179 32.26 10.27 -7.24
N PRO A 180 31.59 9.10 -7.19
CA PRO A 180 30.47 8.88 -6.30
C PRO A 180 30.85 9.09 -4.83
N ILE A 181 29.97 9.70 -4.04
CA ILE A 181 30.18 9.87 -2.60
C ILE A 181 30.27 8.53 -1.88
N SER A 182 29.60 7.49 -2.40
CA SER A 182 29.72 6.11 -1.93
C SER A 182 31.17 5.61 -1.88
N THR A 183 32.00 6.01 -2.84
CA THR A 183 33.43 5.65 -2.86
C THR A 183 34.17 6.20 -1.62
N TYR A 184 33.88 7.44 -1.24
CA TYR A 184 34.50 8.06 -0.05
C TYR A 184 33.90 7.49 1.24
N PHE A 185 32.62 7.10 1.22
CA PHE A 185 32.01 6.40 2.34
C PHE A 185 32.66 5.01 2.57
N THR A 186 32.85 4.23 1.51
CA THR A 186 33.58 2.96 1.58
C THR A 186 35.01 3.11 2.10
N GLN A 187 35.74 4.18 1.66
CA GLN A 187 37.04 4.49 2.19
C GLN A 187 37.01 4.79 3.69
N PHE A 188 36.05 5.62 4.13
CA PHE A 188 35.84 5.91 5.54
C PHE A 188 35.59 4.63 6.37
N LEU A 189 34.72 3.73 5.89
CA LEU A 189 34.43 2.47 6.57
C LEU A 189 35.67 1.57 6.66
N THR A 190 36.50 1.52 5.59
CA THR A 190 37.76 0.78 5.58
C THR A 190 38.76 1.34 6.59
N GLU A 191 38.91 2.67 6.60
CA GLU A 191 39.78 3.38 7.55
C GLU A 191 39.32 3.14 9.01
N LEU A 192 38.01 3.19 9.26
CA LEU A 192 37.42 2.93 10.58
C LEU A 192 37.60 1.47 11.00
N LYS A 193 37.29 0.49 10.14
CA LYS A 193 37.44 -0.93 10.43
C LYS A 193 38.88 -1.29 10.80
N ALA A 194 39.84 -0.72 10.09
CA ALA A 194 41.28 -0.94 10.39
C ALA A 194 41.66 -0.48 11.79
N GLN A 195 41.01 0.56 12.33
CA GLN A 195 41.28 1.05 13.70
C GLN A 195 40.44 0.30 14.76
N LEU A 196 39.30 -0.26 14.40
CA LEU A 196 38.45 -1.02 15.33
C LEU A 196 38.93 -2.45 15.54
N ALA A 197 39.47 -3.11 14.50
CA ALA A 197 39.92 -4.50 14.56
C ALA A 197 40.93 -4.81 15.66
N PRO A 198 42.03 -3.99 15.89
CA PRO A 198 42.97 -4.21 16.99
C PRO A 198 42.34 -4.06 18.38
N LEU A 199 41.18 -3.39 18.48
CA LEU A 199 40.46 -3.15 19.72
C LEU A 199 39.32 -4.17 19.93
N GLU A 200 39.19 -5.14 19.03
CA GLU A 200 38.09 -6.14 19.02
C GLU A 200 36.70 -5.50 19.01
N LYS A 201 36.60 -4.25 18.50
CA LYS A 201 35.32 -3.52 18.40
C LYS A 201 34.64 -3.83 17.07
N LYS A 202 33.30 -3.93 17.12
CA LYS A 202 32.48 -4.28 15.96
C LYS A 202 32.06 -3.06 15.17
N LEU A 203 31.98 -3.21 13.86
CA LEU A 203 31.48 -2.21 12.91
C LEU A 203 30.16 -2.70 12.30
N TYR A 204 29.07 -2.05 12.65
CA TYR A 204 27.77 -2.22 12.00
C TYR A 204 27.51 -1.01 11.09
N VAL A 205 26.83 -1.24 9.97
CA VAL A 205 26.53 -0.18 8.99
C VAL A 205 25.04 -0.23 8.65
N ALA A 206 24.33 0.85 8.91
CA ALA A 206 22.95 1.02 8.50
C ALA A 206 22.92 1.60 7.09
N VAL A 207 22.08 1.04 6.22
CA VAL A 207 21.95 1.45 4.81
C VAL A 207 20.50 1.53 4.39
N ASN A 208 20.17 2.55 3.58
CA ASN A 208 18.86 2.66 2.94
C ASN A 208 18.78 1.76 1.70
N PRO A 209 17.60 1.30 1.28
CA PRO A 209 17.44 0.50 0.06
C PRO A 209 17.76 1.30 -1.21
N GLY A 210 18.39 0.68 -2.19
CA GLY A 210 18.77 1.27 -3.48
C GLY A 210 17.59 1.79 -4.30
N LEU A 211 16.38 1.29 -4.05
CA LEU A 211 15.14 1.82 -4.64
C LEU A 211 14.98 3.34 -4.44
N TYR A 212 15.52 3.86 -3.33
CA TYR A 212 15.49 5.30 -3.00
C TYR A 212 16.86 5.96 -3.04
N TYR A 213 17.92 5.19 -2.81
CA TYR A 213 19.27 5.70 -2.62
C TYR A 213 20.27 4.89 -3.44
N ASP A 214 20.60 5.37 -4.60
CA ASP A 214 21.76 4.87 -5.36
C ASP A 214 23.07 5.50 -4.84
N GLY A 215 23.28 5.40 -3.51
CA GLY A 215 24.38 6.08 -2.80
C GLY A 215 25.28 5.14 -2.02
N TYR A 216 25.02 3.83 -2.01
CA TYR A 216 25.81 2.86 -1.26
C TYR A 216 26.40 1.79 -2.20
N ASP A 217 27.65 1.42 -1.95
CA ASP A 217 28.29 0.25 -2.54
C ASP A 217 28.03 -0.95 -1.59
N TYR A 218 26.90 -1.63 -1.78
CA TYR A 218 26.47 -2.73 -0.91
C TYR A 218 27.49 -3.87 -0.87
N ALA A 219 28.12 -4.22 -2.00
CA ALA A 219 29.13 -5.26 -2.06
C ALA A 219 30.30 -4.94 -1.13
N ALA A 220 30.88 -3.76 -1.28
CA ALA A 220 31.99 -3.32 -0.45
C ALA A 220 31.60 -3.16 1.04
N ILE A 221 30.38 -2.73 1.33
CA ILE A 221 29.89 -2.59 2.71
C ILE A 221 29.72 -3.95 3.39
N ILE A 222 29.17 -4.93 2.69
CA ILE A 222 29.03 -6.32 3.19
C ILE A 222 30.38 -6.94 3.51
N ASP A 223 31.39 -6.70 2.65
CA ASP A 223 32.74 -7.17 2.88
C ASP A 223 33.40 -6.57 4.14
N ILE A 224 33.25 -5.25 4.34
CA ILE A 224 33.93 -4.46 5.38
C ILE A 224 33.25 -4.63 6.75
N ALA A 225 31.92 -4.59 6.79
CA ALA A 225 31.14 -4.57 8.02
C ALA A 225 31.05 -5.95 8.69
N ASP A 226 30.97 -5.96 10.04
CA ASP A 226 30.59 -7.17 10.77
C ASP A 226 29.08 -7.45 10.63
N ARG A 227 28.25 -6.37 10.53
CA ARG A 227 26.81 -6.45 10.26
C ARG A 227 26.36 -5.30 9.37
N VAL A 228 25.40 -5.56 8.51
CA VAL A 228 24.71 -4.55 7.68
C VAL A 228 23.26 -4.51 8.09
N ILE A 229 22.75 -3.35 8.45
CA ILE A 229 21.35 -3.13 8.83
C ILE A 229 20.62 -2.49 7.66
N LEU A 230 19.76 -3.25 6.97
CA LEU A 230 18.98 -2.76 5.85
C LEU A 230 17.71 -2.05 6.36
N MET A 231 17.68 -0.72 6.25
CA MET A 231 16.57 0.14 6.67
C MET A 231 15.46 0.19 5.60
N ALA A 232 14.78 -0.94 5.36
CA ALA A 232 13.76 -1.05 4.34
C ALA A 232 12.39 -0.52 4.84
N HIS A 233 12.33 0.77 5.18
CA HIS A 233 11.16 1.48 5.69
C HIS A 233 11.14 2.95 5.22
N ASP A 234 10.19 3.77 5.73
CA ASP A 234 9.96 5.18 5.38
C ASP A 234 9.59 5.40 3.90
N TYR A 235 8.79 4.47 3.36
CA TYR A 235 8.33 4.51 1.98
C TYR A 235 7.12 5.43 1.76
N GLU A 236 6.46 5.89 2.81
CA GLU A 236 5.24 6.69 2.74
C GLU A 236 5.53 8.18 2.48
N PRO A 237 4.61 8.87 1.79
CA PRO A 237 4.73 10.31 1.58
C PRO A 237 4.61 11.09 2.89
N VAL A 238 5.41 12.14 3.02
CA VAL A 238 5.34 13.09 4.15
C VAL A 238 4.32 14.20 3.91
N GLU A 239 3.96 14.45 2.64
CA GLU A 239 3.14 15.56 2.19
C GLU A 239 1.63 15.33 2.41
N LYS A 240 0.83 16.37 2.10
CA LYS A 240 -0.63 16.25 2.04
C LYS A 240 -1.05 15.29 0.93
N LEU A 241 -1.97 14.37 1.26
CA LEU A 241 -2.48 13.40 0.32
C LEU A 241 -3.89 13.75 -0.16
N GLN A 242 -4.16 13.47 -1.44
CA GLN A 242 -5.51 13.42 -1.98
C GLN A 242 -6.21 12.12 -1.57
N LYS A 243 -7.55 12.13 -1.50
CA LYS A 243 -8.37 10.93 -1.24
C LYS A 243 -7.97 9.78 -2.17
N GLN A 244 -7.81 10.05 -3.45
CA GLN A 244 -7.43 9.05 -4.44
C GLN A 244 -6.09 8.38 -4.11
N GLN A 245 -5.11 9.14 -3.62
CA GLN A 245 -3.81 8.59 -3.19
C GLN A 245 -3.98 7.66 -1.99
N VAL A 246 -4.82 8.03 -1.00
CA VAL A 246 -5.09 7.19 0.17
C VAL A 246 -5.92 5.95 -0.20
N GLN A 247 -6.87 6.08 -1.14
CA GLN A 247 -7.61 4.92 -1.67
C GLN A 247 -6.69 3.88 -2.29
N GLN A 248 -5.51 4.26 -2.77
CA GLN A 248 -4.48 3.33 -3.24
C GLN A 248 -3.91 2.45 -2.13
N TYR A 249 -3.85 2.93 -0.90
CA TYR A 249 -3.41 2.12 0.26
C TYR A 249 -4.48 1.11 0.72
N ILE A 250 -5.75 1.49 0.60
CA ILE A 250 -6.88 0.74 1.17
C ILE A 250 -7.84 0.16 0.14
N GLY A 251 -7.77 0.59 -1.12
CA GLY A 251 -8.75 0.29 -2.17
C GLY A 251 -8.12 -0.24 -3.46
N TYR A 252 -8.99 -0.79 -4.32
CA TYR A 252 -8.63 -1.61 -5.48
C TYR A 252 -8.48 -0.85 -6.80
N ASN A 253 -8.71 0.46 -6.85
CA ASN A 253 -8.84 1.21 -8.09
C ASN A 253 -7.58 1.94 -8.56
N ALA A 254 -6.43 1.71 -7.92
CA ALA A 254 -5.20 2.39 -8.30
C ALA A 254 -4.35 1.58 -9.26
N LEU A 255 -3.91 2.22 -10.33
CA LEU A 255 -3.01 1.64 -11.33
C LEU A 255 -1.58 1.43 -10.80
N GLU A 256 -1.18 2.17 -9.77
CA GLU A 256 0.12 2.01 -9.11
C GLU A 256 -0.04 2.19 -7.59
N PRO A 257 0.46 1.24 -6.77
CA PRO A 257 0.42 1.39 -5.32
C PRO A 257 1.36 2.51 -4.89
N ILE A 258 0.84 3.48 -4.16
CA ILE A 258 1.66 4.42 -3.40
C ILE A 258 2.02 3.75 -2.08
N HIS A 259 3.24 3.92 -1.65
CA HIS A 259 3.89 3.14 -0.61
C HIS A 259 3.34 3.42 0.80
N SER A 260 3.11 2.37 1.58
CA SER A 260 2.92 2.42 3.04
C SER A 260 4.28 2.51 3.74
N MET A 261 4.31 2.53 5.08
CA MET A 261 5.54 2.65 5.91
C MET A 261 6.64 1.68 5.47
N ALA A 262 6.34 0.38 5.38
CA ALA A 262 7.26 -0.65 4.94
C ALA A 262 6.51 -1.75 4.18
N PRO A 263 6.01 -1.47 2.96
CA PRO A 263 5.24 -2.43 2.20
C PRO A 263 6.12 -3.60 1.77
N ILE A 264 5.57 -4.80 1.81
CA ILE A 264 6.35 -6.05 1.63
C ILE A 264 7.07 -6.13 0.28
N GLN A 265 6.51 -5.55 -0.79
CA GLN A 265 7.13 -5.62 -2.12
C GLN A 265 8.38 -4.74 -2.24
N PRO A 266 8.38 -3.44 -1.85
CA PRO A 266 9.61 -2.65 -1.73
C PRO A 266 10.66 -3.27 -0.79
N VAL A 267 10.25 -3.88 0.34
CA VAL A 267 11.17 -4.61 1.23
C VAL A 267 11.80 -5.79 0.48
N ARG A 268 11.01 -6.57 -0.24
CA ARG A 268 11.50 -7.67 -1.09
C ARG A 268 12.46 -7.18 -2.17
N GLN A 269 12.16 -6.06 -2.83
CA GLN A 269 13.05 -5.47 -3.83
C GLN A 269 14.38 -5.06 -3.21
N ALA A 270 14.38 -4.40 -2.05
CA ALA A 270 15.60 -4.04 -1.33
C ALA A 270 16.46 -5.28 -0.97
N LEU A 271 15.81 -6.38 -0.57
CA LEU A 271 16.50 -7.64 -0.30
C LEU A 271 17.06 -8.30 -1.57
N ASN A 272 16.39 -8.18 -2.71
CA ASN A 272 16.96 -8.62 -3.99
C ASN A 272 18.21 -7.82 -4.36
N GLU A 273 18.19 -6.49 -4.18
CA GLU A 273 19.36 -5.63 -4.44
C GLU A 273 20.55 -6.03 -3.55
N MET A 274 20.30 -6.31 -2.26
CA MET A 274 21.34 -6.84 -1.35
C MET A 274 21.88 -8.20 -1.83
N LYS A 275 20.98 -9.12 -2.19
CA LYS A 275 21.34 -10.44 -2.69
C LYS A 275 22.17 -10.39 -3.98
N ASP A 276 21.77 -9.52 -4.93
CA ASP A 276 22.46 -9.36 -6.21
C ASP A 276 23.84 -8.66 -6.04
N SER A 277 24.05 -7.96 -4.92
CA SER A 277 25.31 -7.29 -4.57
C SER A 277 26.27 -8.19 -3.80
N ALA A 278 25.78 -9.19 -3.09
CA ALA A 278 26.63 -10.13 -2.34
C ALA A 278 27.48 -11.00 -3.27
N SER A 279 28.74 -11.16 -2.98
CA SER A 279 29.66 -12.00 -3.75
C SER A 279 29.39 -13.50 -3.53
N ASP A 280 28.90 -13.84 -2.34
CA ASP A 280 28.41 -15.17 -1.97
C ASP A 280 27.12 -15.03 -1.15
N LEU A 281 26.17 -15.93 -1.36
CA LEU A 281 24.89 -15.92 -0.64
C LEU A 281 25.04 -16.12 0.88
N SER A 282 26.11 -16.76 1.33
CA SER A 282 26.41 -16.91 2.77
C SER A 282 26.67 -15.56 3.46
N GLU A 283 27.11 -14.54 2.71
CA GLU A 283 27.33 -13.20 3.24
C GLU A 283 26.04 -12.51 3.66
N LEU A 284 24.89 -12.94 3.14
CA LEU A 284 23.59 -12.42 3.59
C LEU A 284 23.33 -12.74 5.07
N SER A 285 24.06 -13.68 5.66
CA SER A 285 24.07 -13.91 7.12
C SER A 285 24.60 -12.72 7.92
N LYS A 286 25.35 -11.78 7.30
CA LYS A 286 25.74 -10.52 7.90
C LYS A 286 24.65 -9.45 7.84
N VAL A 287 23.62 -9.63 7.02
CA VAL A 287 22.56 -8.62 6.81
C VAL A 287 21.41 -8.86 7.78
N TRP A 288 20.95 -7.79 8.43
CA TRP A 288 19.76 -7.75 9.28
C TRP A 288 18.70 -6.86 8.62
N LEU A 289 17.47 -7.34 8.54
CA LEU A 289 16.35 -6.50 8.09
C LEU A 289 15.85 -5.65 9.25
N GLN A 290 15.83 -4.34 9.07
CA GLN A 290 15.22 -3.45 10.06
C GLN A 290 13.70 -3.37 9.87
N ILE A 291 12.96 -3.58 10.96
CA ILE A 291 11.52 -3.38 11.07
C ILE A 291 11.28 -2.12 11.88
N THR A 292 10.56 -1.14 11.30
CA THR A 292 10.13 0.07 12.01
C THR A 292 8.78 -0.14 12.68
N PHE A 293 8.57 0.54 13.80
CA PHE A 293 7.28 0.65 14.48
C PHE A 293 6.73 2.08 14.43
N ASP A 294 7.14 2.84 13.45
CA ASP A 294 6.53 4.13 13.17
C ASP A 294 5.17 3.93 12.50
N SER A 295 4.28 4.87 12.67
CA SER A 295 2.96 4.88 12.05
C SER A 295 2.75 6.15 11.24
N ALA A 296 1.81 6.11 10.31
CA ALA A 296 1.47 7.26 9.49
C ALA A 296 -0.04 7.52 9.52
N GLN A 297 -0.44 8.76 9.78
CA GLN A 297 -1.84 9.16 9.82
C GLN A 297 -2.08 10.36 8.93
N TRP A 298 -3.20 10.33 8.20
CA TRP A 298 -3.73 11.50 7.49
C TRP A 298 -5.18 11.74 7.91
N ARG A 299 -5.57 13.03 7.99
CA ARG A 299 -6.91 13.46 8.34
C ARG A 299 -7.55 14.24 7.21
N PHE A 300 -8.83 14.00 6.96
CA PHE A 300 -9.59 14.63 5.88
C PHE A 300 -10.84 15.32 6.45
N ASP A 301 -11.14 16.53 5.96
CA ASP A 301 -12.33 17.26 6.37
C ASP A 301 -13.59 16.62 5.82
N VAL A 302 -14.57 16.36 6.70
CA VAL A 302 -15.92 15.97 6.31
C VAL A 302 -16.94 16.67 7.17
N LYS A 303 -18.10 16.98 6.55
CA LYS A 303 -19.22 17.60 7.24
C LYS A 303 -20.18 16.60 7.90
N SER A 304 -19.97 15.31 7.75
CA SER A 304 -20.85 14.27 8.30
C SER A 304 -20.13 12.93 8.48
N ALA A 305 -20.60 12.12 9.42
CA ALA A 305 -20.12 10.75 9.67
C ALA A 305 -20.61 9.72 8.62
N ALA A 306 -20.94 10.14 7.41
CA ALA A 306 -21.54 9.28 6.38
C ALA A 306 -20.60 8.22 5.79
N GLY A 307 -19.34 8.20 6.21
CA GLY A 307 -18.34 7.22 5.81
C GLY A 307 -17.20 7.84 4.98
N TRP A 308 -16.10 7.14 4.91
CA TRP A 308 -14.93 7.48 4.12
C TRP A 308 -15.27 7.69 2.63
N GLU A 309 -16.15 6.87 2.08
CA GLU A 309 -16.61 6.95 0.68
C GLU A 309 -17.31 8.27 0.35
N SER A 310 -17.86 8.95 1.34
CA SER A 310 -18.56 10.23 1.16
C SER A 310 -17.63 11.42 0.90
N LEU A 311 -16.32 11.27 1.11
CA LEU A 311 -15.35 12.30 0.76
C LEU A 311 -15.36 12.57 -0.75
N ALA A 312 -15.22 13.84 -1.15
CA ALA A 312 -15.02 14.21 -2.55
C ALA A 312 -13.73 13.58 -3.08
N ASP A 313 -13.69 13.16 -4.35
CA ASP A 313 -12.51 12.51 -4.94
C ASP A 313 -11.27 13.43 -4.99
N THR A 314 -11.49 14.74 -4.94
CA THR A 314 -10.44 15.77 -4.88
C THR A 314 -10.11 16.22 -3.45
N ALA A 315 -10.66 15.56 -2.42
CA ALA A 315 -10.37 15.93 -1.04
C ALA A 315 -8.89 15.73 -0.70
N LEU A 316 -8.27 16.77 -0.14
CA LEU A 316 -6.90 16.74 0.37
C LEU A 316 -6.92 16.50 1.89
N SER A 317 -5.87 15.84 2.42
CA SER A 317 -5.67 15.81 3.87
C SER A 317 -5.47 17.23 4.43
N ARG A 318 -5.90 17.43 5.68
CA ARG A 318 -5.75 18.74 6.38
C ARG A 318 -4.31 19.19 6.44
N GLU A 319 -3.44 18.25 6.81
CA GLU A 319 -1.99 18.42 6.95
C GLU A 319 -1.25 17.29 6.25
N GLY A 320 0.09 17.37 6.28
CA GLY A 320 0.97 16.27 5.92
C GLY A 320 0.86 15.09 6.91
N ARG A 321 1.75 14.13 6.79
CA ARG A 321 1.80 12.94 7.62
C ARG A 321 1.90 13.29 9.11
N LEU A 322 1.04 12.69 9.92
CA LEU A 322 1.16 12.60 11.39
C LEU A 322 1.72 11.24 11.77
N THR A 323 2.43 11.14 12.88
CA THR A 323 3.07 9.91 13.36
C THR A 323 2.57 9.56 14.79
N PRO A 324 1.33 9.04 14.94
CA PRO A 324 0.81 8.67 16.24
C PRO A 324 1.57 7.49 16.85
N LEU A 325 1.92 7.55 18.12
CA LEU A 325 2.50 6.43 18.85
C LEU A 325 1.48 5.29 19.01
N TYR A 326 1.93 4.04 19.13
CA TYR A 326 1.06 2.88 19.37
C TYR A 326 0.19 3.01 20.61
N LYS A 327 0.68 3.68 21.66
CA LYS A 327 -0.16 4.03 22.81
C LYS A 327 -1.39 4.83 22.39
N SER A 328 -1.23 5.81 21.53
CA SER A 328 -2.34 6.62 21.01
C SER A 328 -3.28 5.80 20.11
N ILE A 329 -2.75 4.86 19.34
CA ILE A 329 -3.56 3.91 18.55
C ILE A 329 -4.37 3.01 19.50
N LYS A 330 -3.73 2.46 20.53
CA LYS A 330 -4.39 1.62 21.56
C LYS A 330 -5.48 2.38 22.30
N ASP A 331 -5.18 3.60 22.77
CA ASP A 331 -6.15 4.44 23.48
C ASP A 331 -7.40 4.71 22.61
N ARG A 332 -7.24 4.84 21.28
CA ARG A 332 -8.36 5.02 20.33
C ARG A 332 -9.20 3.76 20.21
N VAL A 333 -8.59 2.59 20.00
CA VAL A 333 -9.36 1.33 19.89
C VAL A 333 -10.03 0.93 21.18
N ASP A 334 -9.46 1.29 22.34
CA ASP A 334 -10.07 1.05 23.66
C ASP A 334 -11.31 1.91 23.88
N ASN A 335 -11.29 3.16 23.42
CA ASN A 335 -12.37 4.13 23.61
C ASN A 335 -13.39 4.15 22.45
N ALA A 336 -13.26 3.28 21.46
CA ALA A 336 -14.12 3.29 20.27
C ALA A 336 -15.61 3.18 20.58
N ASP A 337 -15.97 2.32 21.55
CA ASP A 337 -17.38 2.07 21.88
C ASP A 337 -17.99 3.16 22.77
N GLY A 338 -17.14 3.91 23.54
CA GLY A 338 -17.58 4.97 24.43
C GLY A 338 -17.89 6.31 23.76
N ASN A 339 -17.27 6.57 22.58
CA ASN A 339 -17.34 7.85 21.88
C ASN A 339 -18.15 7.79 20.57
N GLY A 340 -18.83 6.69 20.26
CA GLY A 340 -19.56 6.51 19.00
C GLY A 340 -18.65 6.48 17.77
N GLN A 341 -17.35 6.27 17.95
CA GLN A 341 -16.40 6.20 16.85
C GLN A 341 -16.43 4.79 16.26
N ASN A 342 -16.94 4.67 15.04
CA ASN A 342 -16.82 3.45 14.25
C ASN A 342 -15.39 3.30 13.75
N ILE A 343 -14.57 2.54 14.50
CA ILE A 343 -13.23 2.16 14.04
C ILE A 343 -13.34 0.92 13.18
N THR A 344 -12.84 1.02 11.95
CA THR A 344 -12.75 -0.10 11.02
C THR A 344 -11.28 -0.49 10.87
N TYR A 345 -10.98 -1.77 11.13
CA TYR A 345 -9.71 -2.40 10.79
C TYR A 345 -9.80 -2.96 9.37
N GLY A 346 -8.77 -2.76 8.59
CA GLY A 346 -8.57 -3.39 7.30
C GLY A 346 -7.12 -3.82 7.11
N TYR A 347 -6.89 -4.70 6.15
CA TYR A 347 -5.55 -5.19 5.80
C TYR A 347 -5.38 -5.16 4.28
N ASN A 348 -4.33 -4.50 3.81
CA ASN A 348 -3.96 -4.53 2.40
C ASN A 348 -3.07 -5.75 2.15
N ASN A 349 -3.62 -6.78 1.53
CA ASN A 349 -2.91 -8.05 1.30
C ASN A 349 -1.72 -7.89 0.34
N GLU A 350 -1.77 -6.98 -0.62
CA GLU A 350 -0.67 -6.73 -1.55
C GLU A 350 0.52 -6.09 -0.84
N LEU A 351 0.26 -5.08 -0.02
CA LEU A 351 1.28 -4.35 0.72
C LEU A 351 1.67 -5.06 2.03
N GLN A 352 0.88 -6.06 2.45
CA GLN A 352 0.98 -6.69 3.78
C GLN A 352 0.99 -5.64 4.89
N THR A 353 0.08 -4.66 4.79
CA THR A 353 0.02 -3.52 5.70
C THR A 353 -1.39 -3.35 6.26
N PRO A 354 -1.55 -3.30 7.57
CA PRO A 354 -2.81 -2.98 8.23
C PRO A 354 -3.12 -1.49 8.16
N TYR A 355 -4.39 -1.16 8.29
CA TYR A 355 -4.84 0.22 8.47
C TYR A 355 -6.06 0.31 9.39
N LEU A 356 -6.19 1.44 10.06
CA LEU A 356 -7.38 1.81 10.80
C LEU A 356 -8.04 3.01 10.14
N GLN A 357 -9.38 2.99 10.07
CA GLN A 357 -10.19 4.12 9.64
C GLN A 357 -11.18 4.49 10.74
N TYR A 358 -11.38 5.77 10.99
CA TYR A 358 -12.38 6.23 11.94
C TYR A 358 -12.79 7.69 11.68
N PHE A 359 -14.03 7.99 12.07
CA PHE A 359 -14.51 9.38 12.11
C PHE A 359 -14.25 9.98 13.49
N ASN A 360 -13.67 11.16 13.52
CA ASN A 360 -13.42 11.91 14.73
C ASN A 360 -14.48 12.99 14.88
N SER A 361 -15.44 12.76 15.78
CA SER A 361 -16.57 13.68 15.99
C SER A 361 -16.17 15.01 16.65
N SER A 362 -15.02 15.08 17.32
CA SER A 362 -14.56 16.28 17.98
C SER A 362 -14.08 17.37 17.02
N ASP A 363 -13.60 16.99 15.85
CA ASP A 363 -13.08 17.90 14.81
C ASP A 363 -13.64 17.64 13.41
N GLU A 364 -14.68 16.80 13.32
CA GLU A 364 -15.39 16.43 12.08
C GLU A 364 -14.44 15.92 10.98
N SER A 365 -13.43 15.11 11.34
CA SER A 365 -12.47 14.56 10.39
C SER A 365 -12.59 13.05 10.25
N TRP A 366 -12.35 12.55 9.03
CA TRP A 366 -12.00 11.16 8.78
C TRP A 366 -10.50 10.97 8.85
N SER A 367 -10.08 9.99 9.64
CA SER A 367 -8.69 9.59 9.81
C SER A 367 -8.44 8.22 9.20
N ILE A 368 -7.26 8.07 8.62
CA ILE A 368 -6.67 6.78 8.30
C ILE A 368 -5.29 6.69 8.93
N ILE A 369 -5.01 5.56 9.57
CA ILE A 369 -3.70 5.26 10.17
C ILE A 369 -3.17 4.00 9.52
N LEU A 370 -1.96 4.06 8.98
CA LEU A 370 -1.14 2.92 8.61
C LEU A 370 -0.16 2.63 9.74
N TYR A 371 0.05 1.36 10.07
CA TYR A 371 0.92 0.93 11.16
C TYR A 371 1.45 -0.48 10.89
N GLU A 372 2.36 -0.99 11.72
CA GLU A 372 2.77 -2.40 11.69
C GLU A 372 1.96 -3.18 12.73
N ASP A 373 1.37 -4.28 12.32
CA ASP A 373 0.67 -5.22 13.20
C ASP A 373 1.40 -6.57 13.29
N SER A 374 0.94 -7.48 14.13
CA SER A 374 1.57 -8.78 14.28
C SER A 374 1.62 -9.57 12.96
N ASN A 375 0.67 -9.38 12.04
CA ASN A 375 0.66 -10.07 10.74
C ASN A 375 1.71 -9.52 9.79
N SER A 376 1.82 -8.18 9.69
CA SER A 376 2.81 -7.53 8.83
C SER A 376 4.25 -7.75 9.32
N ILE A 377 4.45 -7.80 10.65
CA ILE A 377 5.71 -8.12 11.28
C ILE A 377 6.12 -9.56 10.93
N ARG A 378 5.23 -10.56 11.14
CA ARG A 378 5.49 -11.96 10.77
C ARG A 378 5.87 -12.09 9.29
N ALA A 379 5.13 -11.45 8.40
CA ALA A 379 5.41 -11.48 6.96
C ALA A 379 6.83 -10.97 6.61
N LYS A 380 7.32 -9.93 7.30
CA LYS A 380 8.67 -9.39 7.08
C LYS A 380 9.75 -10.30 7.64
N ILE A 381 9.54 -10.88 8.82
CA ILE A 381 10.48 -11.84 9.41
C ILE A 381 10.57 -13.10 8.54
N GLU A 382 9.45 -13.66 8.09
CA GLU A 382 9.41 -14.77 7.15
C GLU A 382 10.12 -14.45 5.83
N LEU A 383 9.96 -13.20 5.35
CA LEU A 383 10.70 -12.75 4.16
C LEU A 383 12.21 -12.74 4.43
N ALA A 384 12.68 -12.19 5.55
CA ALA A 384 14.08 -12.18 5.93
C ALA A 384 14.68 -13.60 6.02
N LYS A 385 13.97 -14.53 6.67
CA LYS A 385 14.31 -15.97 6.71
C LYS A 385 14.48 -16.54 5.31
N SER A 386 13.55 -16.25 4.39
CA SER A 386 13.58 -16.77 3.02
C SER A 386 14.78 -16.31 2.19
N TYR A 387 15.43 -15.22 2.59
CA TYR A 387 16.67 -14.71 1.98
C TYR A 387 17.94 -15.19 2.70
N GLY A 388 17.82 -15.92 3.81
CA GLY A 388 18.96 -16.38 4.60
C GLY A 388 19.66 -15.25 5.35
N LEU A 389 18.91 -14.22 5.75
CA LEU A 389 19.49 -13.11 6.52
C LEU A 389 19.93 -13.57 7.91
N GLY A 390 20.92 -12.89 8.48
CA GLY A 390 21.45 -13.21 9.82
C GLY A 390 20.53 -12.85 10.97
N GLY A 391 19.51 -11.99 10.74
CA GLY A 391 18.60 -11.61 11.80
C GLY A 391 17.73 -10.40 11.48
N ILE A 392 17.16 -9.86 12.54
CA ILE A 392 16.23 -8.71 12.52
C ILE A 392 16.78 -7.59 13.41
N SER A 393 16.59 -6.36 12.97
CA SER A 393 16.83 -5.15 13.76
C SER A 393 15.51 -4.40 13.96
N LEU A 394 15.27 -3.84 15.13
CA LEU A 394 14.03 -3.14 15.47
C LEU A 394 14.28 -1.63 15.63
N TRP A 395 13.51 -0.80 14.93
CA TRP A 395 13.49 0.64 15.07
C TRP A 395 12.13 1.13 15.61
N SER A 396 12.02 1.60 16.82
CA SER A 396 12.95 1.49 17.95
C SER A 396 12.28 0.74 19.09
N LEU A 397 13.07 0.19 20.00
CA LEU A 397 12.61 -0.72 21.07
C LEU A 397 11.45 -0.17 21.92
N ALA A 398 11.43 1.13 22.21
CA ALA A 398 10.36 1.76 22.98
C ALA A 398 9.02 1.90 22.24
N ASN A 399 9.02 1.74 20.91
CA ASN A 399 7.83 1.89 20.07
C ASN A 399 7.16 0.56 19.75
N VAL A 400 7.76 -0.58 20.12
CA VAL A 400 7.21 -1.91 19.81
C VAL A 400 5.87 -2.10 20.52
N PRO A 401 4.77 -2.38 19.80
CA PRO A 401 3.48 -2.65 20.43
C PRO A 401 3.46 -4.01 21.12
N ASP A 402 2.94 -4.07 22.33
CA ASP A 402 2.80 -5.33 23.11
C ASP A 402 1.47 -5.34 23.88
N TYR A 403 0.35 -5.22 23.16
CA TYR A 403 -0.99 -5.16 23.74
C TYR A 403 -1.70 -6.49 23.53
N THR A 404 -1.61 -7.37 24.54
CA THR A 404 -2.15 -8.74 24.54
C THR A 404 -3.53 -8.88 25.16
N ASP A 405 -4.18 -7.78 25.55
CA ASP A 405 -5.60 -7.78 25.95
C ASP A 405 -6.54 -8.05 24.77
N SER A 406 -7.81 -8.31 25.04
CA SER A 406 -8.78 -8.69 24.01
C SER A 406 -8.92 -7.68 22.88
N ARG A 407 -8.72 -6.38 23.11
CA ARG A 407 -8.76 -5.35 22.09
C ARG A 407 -7.44 -5.24 21.33
N GLY A 408 -6.31 -5.32 22.05
CA GLY A 408 -4.99 -5.40 21.40
C GLY A 408 -4.94 -6.55 20.39
N LEU A 409 -5.35 -7.74 20.78
CA LEU A 409 -5.42 -8.91 19.91
C LEU A 409 -6.41 -8.75 18.76
N LYS A 410 -7.57 -8.11 18.98
CA LYS A 410 -8.55 -7.83 17.92
C LYS A 410 -7.99 -6.94 16.79
N TYR A 411 -7.09 -6.03 17.14
CA TYR A 411 -6.46 -5.10 16.18
C TYR A 411 -5.00 -5.45 15.89
N HIS A 412 -4.57 -6.66 16.29
CA HIS A 412 -3.23 -7.21 16.03
C HIS A 412 -2.08 -6.33 16.55
N LEU A 413 -2.27 -5.72 17.74
CA LEU A 413 -1.29 -4.83 18.37
C LEU A 413 -0.32 -5.59 19.32
N ASP A 414 -0.19 -6.89 19.17
CA ASP A 414 0.70 -7.80 19.91
C ASP A 414 2.04 -8.02 19.17
N GLY A 415 2.62 -6.94 18.67
CA GLY A 415 3.80 -6.98 17.80
C GLY A 415 5.04 -7.61 18.45
N TRP A 416 5.29 -7.35 19.74
CA TRP A 416 6.41 -8.00 20.44
C TRP A 416 6.26 -9.52 20.48
N THR A 417 5.07 -10.01 20.79
CA THR A 417 4.79 -11.45 20.76
C THR A 417 5.07 -12.03 19.38
N ALA A 418 4.66 -11.34 18.31
CA ALA A 418 4.94 -11.77 16.94
C ALA A 418 6.45 -11.84 16.63
N VAL A 419 7.23 -10.84 17.09
CA VAL A 419 8.69 -10.86 16.93
C VAL A 419 9.28 -12.08 17.62
N ILE A 420 9.00 -12.29 18.89
CA ILE A 420 9.60 -13.39 19.67
C ILE A 420 9.18 -14.76 19.14
N ASP A 421 7.90 -14.96 18.77
CA ASP A 421 7.43 -16.21 18.19
C ASP A 421 8.18 -16.56 16.90
N GLU A 422 8.44 -15.58 16.04
CA GLU A 422 9.15 -15.79 14.78
C GLU A 422 10.65 -15.97 14.99
N MET A 423 11.26 -15.23 15.92
CA MET A 423 12.69 -15.33 16.22
C MET A 423 13.04 -16.68 16.88
N ASN A 424 12.19 -17.20 17.76
CA ASN A 424 12.35 -18.54 18.35
C ASN A 424 12.32 -19.70 17.32
N ASN A 425 11.89 -19.41 16.09
CA ASN A 425 11.84 -20.36 14.99
C ASN A 425 12.61 -19.84 13.77
N TYR A 426 13.57 -18.96 13.95
CA TYR A 426 14.25 -18.29 12.85
C TYR A 426 15.13 -19.25 12.03
N ASP A 427 15.83 -20.16 12.68
CA ASP A 427 16.68 -21.19 12.11
C ASP A 427 15.90 -22.31 11.39
N LYS A 428 14.61 -22.41 11.63
CA LYS A 428 13.73 -23.32 10.91
C LYS A 428 13.30 -22.70 9.59
N LEU A 429 14.27 -22.51 8.69
CA LEU A 429 13.93 -22.25 7.30
C LEU A 429 12.97 -23.35 6.82
N PRO A 430 11.86 -23.01 6.16
CA PRO A 430 11.27 -23.97 5.25
C PRO A 430 12.42 -24.32 4.31
N ALA A 431 12.89 -25.57 4.36
CA ALA A 431 13.88 -26.07 3.42
C ALA A 431 13.54 -25.52 2.03
N GLU A 432 14.52 -25.36 1.12
CA GLU A 432 14.33 -24.98 -0.30
C GLU A 432 13.32 -25.90 -1.06
N ALA A 433 12.53 -26.65 -0.36
CA ALA A 433 11.42 -27.51 -0.78
C ALA A 433 10.16 -26.70 -1.15
N GLY A 434 10.34 -25.54 -1.75
CA GLY A 434 9.25 -24.87 -2.47
C GLY A 434 9.10 -25.53 -3.83
N GLU A 435 7.91 -26.04 -4.13
CA GLU A 435 7.53 -26.44 -5.48
C GLU A 435 7.79 -25.25 -6.44
N TYR A 436 8.65 -25.46 -7.45
CA TYR A 436 9.00 -24.42 -8.41
C TYR A 436 7.91 -24.28 -9.46
N VAL A 437 7.63 -23.03 -9.83
CA VAL A 437 6.71 -22.70 -10.92
C VAL A 437 7.46 -22.75 -12.25
N THR A 438 6.89 -23.45 -13.23
CA THR A 438 7.37 -23.44 -14.61
C THR A 438 6.34 -22.70 -15.47
N PHE A 439 6.75 -21.57 -16.01
CA PHE A 439 5.95 -20.80 -16.95
C PHE A 439 6.12 -21.33 -18.37
N LYS A 440 5.02 -21.38 -19.11
CA LYS A 440 5.02 -21.72 -20.56
C LYS A 440 5.06 -20.49 -21.43
N ASP A 441 4.60 -19.36 -20.91
CA ASP A 441 4.56 -18.06 -21.59
C ASP A 441 5.63 -17.15 -20.98
N ALA A 442 6.68 -16.88 -21.74
CA ALA A 442 7.80 -16.05 -21.28
C ALA A 442 7.37 -14.62 -20.92
N ALA A 443 6.33 -14.07 -21.57
CA ALA A 443 5.84 -12.75 -21.23
C ALA A 443 5.10 -12.73 -19.87
N VAL A 444 4.42 -13.82 -19.51
CA VAL A 444 3.83 -13.98 -18.17
C VAL A 444 4.94 -14.15 -17.14
N GLU A 445 5.97 -14.97 -17.43
CA GLU A 445 7.12 -15.14 -16.53
C GLU A 445 7.81 -13.80 -16.28
N GLN A 446 8.07 -13.02 -17.32
CA GLN A 446 8.72 -11.71 -17.18
C GLN A 446 7.87 -10.76 -16.32
N ALA A 447 6.56 -10.69 -16.54
CA ALA A 447 5.67 -9.87 -15.71
C ALA A 447 5.68 -10.28 -14.23
N VAL A 448 5.79 -11.59 -13.97
CA VAL A 448 5.93 -12.13 -12.60
C VAL A 448 7.29 -11.75 -12.01
N ARG A 449 8.38 -11.89 -12.78
CA ARG A 449 9.73 -11.50 -12.35
C ARG A 449 9.82 -10.02 -12.03
N ASP A 450 9.27 -9.17 -12.90
CA ASP A 450 9.24 -7.72 -12.70
C ASP A 450 8.46 -7.36 -11.43
N LYS A 451 7.33 -8.04 -11.21
CA LYS A 451 6.51 -7.81 -10.00
C LYS A 451 7.21 -8.28 -8.72
N LEU A 452 8.01 -9.34 -8.80
CA LEU A 452 8.79 -9.87 -7.68
C LEU A 452 10.12 -9.12 -7.48
N GLY A 453 10.57 -8.33 -8.44
CA GLY A 453 11.93 -7.79 -8.49
C GLY A 453 13.00 -8.90 -8.63
N LYS A 454 12.64 -10.07 -9.18
CA LYS A 454 13.50 -11.26 -9.23
C LYS A 454 13.98 -11.53 -10.66
N THR A 455 15.11 -10.92 -11.04
CA THR A 455 15.63 -10.95 -12.41
C THR A 455 16.14 -12.32 -12.84
N THR A 456 16.67 -13.10 -11.90
CA THR A 456 17.27 -14.43 -12.13
C THR A 456 16.78 -15.48 -11.13
N GLY A 457 17.19 -16.72 -11.27
CA GLY A 457 16.87 -17.82 -10.37
C GLY A 457 15.48 -18.43 -10.58
N LYS A 458 15.17 -19.45 -9.81
CA LYS A 458 13.88 -20.15 -9.87
C LYS A 458 12.80 -19.39 -9.12
N ILE A 459 11.59 -19.39 -9.67
CA ILE A 459 10.41 -18.81 -9.02
C ILE A 459 9.69 -19.93 -8.25
N THR A 460 9.44 -19.74 -6.97
CA THR A 460 8.73 -20.70 -6.12
C THR A 460 7.22 -20.44 -6.13
N VAL A 461 6.45 -21.42 -5.64
CA VAL A 461 5.00 -21.25 -5.42
C VAL A 461 4.75 -20.14 -4.38
N ALA A 462 5.58 -20.03 -3.35
CA ALA A 462 5.48 -18.96 -2.35
C ALA A 462 5.71 -17.57 -2.99
N ASP A 463 6.68 -17.44 -3.90
CA ASP A 463 6.91 -16.20 -4.65
C ASP A 463 5.63 -15.76 -5.37
N VAL A 464 5.01 -16.63 -6.17
CA VAL A 464 3.82 -16.28 -6.96
C VAL A 464 2.59 -16.06 -6.10
N GLN A 465 2.48 -16.72 -4.95
CA GLN A 465 1.40 -16.50 -3.99
C GLN A 465 1.51 -15.15 -3.27
N SER A 466 2.68 -14.52 -3.26
CA SER A 466 2.85 -13.16 -2.75
C SER A 466 2.35 -12.06 -3.71
N ILE A 467 1.91 -12.45 -4.93
CA ILE A 467 1.42 -11.50 -5.95
C ILE A 467 -0.09 -11.39 -5.85
N TYR A 468 -0.57 -10.23 -5.45
CA TYR A 468 -2.00 -9.90 -5.37
C TYR A 468 -2.48 -9.07 -6.57
N ARG A 469 -1.57 -8.40 -7.28
CA ARG A 469 -1.87 -7.55 -8.44
C ARG A 469 -0.90 -7.82 -9.56
N LEU A 470 -1.45 -8.04 -10.77
CA LEU A 470 -0.63 -8.25 -11.96
C LEU A 470 -1.23 -7.52 -13.16
N LYS A 471 -0.37 -6.83 -13.89
CA LYS A 471 -0.66 -6.31 -15.22
C LYS A 471 0.16 -7.10 -16.23
N LEU A 472 -0.50 -7.66 -17.21
CA LEU A 472 0.16 -8.45 -18.26
C LEU A 472 0.66 -7.55 -19.38
N PRO A 473 1.90 -7.75 -19.86
CA PRO A 473 2.46 -7.00 -20.98
C PRO A 473 1.89 -7.48 -22.31
N GLN A 474 2.16 -6.72 -23.38
CA GLN A 474 1.92 -7.19 -24.75
C GLN A 474 2.75 -8.43 -25.05
N GLY A 475 2.22 -9.30 -25.92
CA GLY A 475 2.90 -10.55 -26.30
C GLY A 475 2.50 -11.78 -25.47
N VAL A 476 1.72 -11.63 -24.43
CA VAL A 476 1.11 -12.76 -23.70
C VAL A 476 0.18 -13.54 -24.62
N LYS A 477 0.38 -14.87 -24.72
CA LYS A 477 -0.35 -15.76 -25.63
C LYS A 477 -1.58 -16.41 -24.98
N GLY A 478 -1.62 -16.46 -23.66
CA GLY A 478 -2.71 -17.06 -22.91
C GLY A 478 -2.56 -16.91 -21.40
N LEU A 479 -3.58 -17.35 -20.67
CA LEU A 479 -3.68 -17.13 -19.23
C LEU A 479 -3.43 -18.42 -18.40
N ALA A 480 -2.93 -19.49 -19.03
CA ALA A 480 -2.78 -20.81 -18.38
C ALA A 480 -1.80 -20.81 -17.20
N ASP A 481 -0.76 -19.98 -17.28
CA ASP A 481 0.27 -19.86 -16.25
C ASP A 481 -0.21 -19.09 -15.01
N LEU A 482 -1.30 -18.32 -15.14
CA LEU A 482 -1.88 -17.61 -13.99
C LEU A 482 -2.47 -18.56 -12.92
N LYS A 483 -2.64 -19.84 -13.22
CA LYS A 483 -3.15 -20.86 -12.27
C LYS A 483 -2.36 -20.93 -10.95
N TYR A 484 -1.11 -20.48 -10.94
CA TYR A 484 -0.25 -20.45 -9.77
C TYR A 484 -0.48 -19.23 -8.88
N LEU A 485 -1.03 -18.14 -9.42
CA LEU A 485 -1.24 -16.88 -8.72
C LEU A 485 -2.60 -16.86 -8.01
N THR A 486 -2.83 -17.83 -7.12
CA THR A 486 -4.14 -18.07 -6.50
C THR A 486 -4.60 -16.93 -5.57
N ASN A 487 -3.67 -16.09 -5.10
CA ASN A 487 -3.96 -14.95 -4.25
C ASN A 487 -4.24 -13.65 -5.02
N LEU A 488 -4.27 -13.73 -6.38
CA LEU A 488 -4.47 -12.55 -7.21
C LEU A 488 -5.86 -11.94 -6.97
N GLU A 489 -5.88 -10.65 -6.64
CA GLU A 489 -7.08 -9.83 -6.42
C GLU A 489 -7.35 -8.84 -7.57
N TYR A 490 -6.28 -8.42 -8.26
CA TYR A 490 -6.34 -7.51 -9.41
C TYR A 490 -5.60 -8.11 -10.61
N LEU A 491 -6.26 -8.14 -11.76
CA LEU A 491 -5.66 -8.57 -13.02
C LEU A 491 -6.00 -7.57 -14.14
N ASP A 492 -4.96 -7.00 -14.74
CA ASP A 492 -5.09 -6.25 -15.99
C ASP A 492 -4.53 -7.10 -17.15
N ALA A 493 -5.43 -7.59 -17.99
CA ALA A 493 -5.14 -8.39 -19.18
C ALA A 493 -5.82 -7.80 -20.44
N GLN A 494 -5.84 -6.46 -20.52
CA GLN A 494 -6.43 -5.73 -21.64
C GLN A 494 -5.56 -5.76 -22.90
N GLN A 495 -6.20 -5.70 -24.07
CA GLN A 495 -5.53 -5.52 -25.39
C GLN A 495 -4.50 -6.61 -25.74
N LEU A 496 -4.68 -7.84 -25.27
CA LEU A 496 -3.77 -8.96 -25.50
C LEU A 496 -4.23 -9.89 -26.63
N GLY A 497 -5.35 -9.59 -27.30
CA GLY A 497 -5.91 -10.45 -28.35
C GLY A 497 -6.47 -11.78 -27.84
N LEU A 498 -6.74 -11.91 -26.56
CA LEU A 498 -7.23 -13.12 -25.91
C LEU A 498 -8.57 -13.56 -26.51
N LYS A 499 -8.69 -14.87 -26.82
CA LYS A 499 -9.92 -15.49 -27.32
C LYS A 499 -10.67 -16.26 -26.22
N ALA A 500 -9.95 -16.74 -25.21
CA ALA A 500 -10.48 -17.54 -24.12
C ALA A 500 -9.94 -17.06 -22.76
N VAL A 501 -10.76 -17.22 -21.72
CA VAL A 501 -10.47 -16.86 -20.33
C VAL A 501 -10.75 -18.02 -19.37
N THR A 502 -10.68 -19.25 -19.87
CA THR A 502 -11.01 -20.47 -19.09
C THR A 502 -10.14 -20.62 -17.85
N ASP A 503 -8.85 -20.25 -17.98
CA ASP A 503 -7.84 -20.48 -16.95
C ASP A 503 -8.00 -19.57 -15.72
N ILE A 504 -8.57 -18.36 -15.88
CA ILE A 504 -8.77 -17.45 -14.77
C ILE A 504 -9.87 -17.87 -13.79
N GLY A 505 -10.69 -18.86 -14.16
CA GLY A 505 -11.75 -19.36 -13.28
C GLY A 505 -11.26 -20.00 -11.96
N LYS A 506 -9.93 -20.16 -11.80
CA LYS A 506 -9.28 -20.59 -10.55
C LYS A 506 -8.90 -19.43 -9.64
N LEU A 507 -8.85 -18.22 -10.16
CA LEU A 507 -8.43 -17.02 -9.44
C LEU A 507 -9.61 -16.44 -8.63
N ILE A 508 -10.13 -17.23 -7.71
CA ILE A 508 -11.38 -16.95 -6.96
C ILE A 508 -11.29 -15.75 -6.02
N ASN A 509 -10.06 -15.23 -5.81
CA ASN A 509 -9.82 -14.05 -5.00
C ASN A 509 -9.91 -12.74 -5.81
N LEU A 510 -10.04 -12.80 -7.15
CA LEU A 510 -10.13 -11.60 -7.98
C LEU A 510 -11.32 -10.71 -7.58
N ARG A 511 -11.01 -9.43 -7.40
CA ARG A 511 -11.94 -8.33 -7.13
C ARG A 511 -12.00 -7.34 -8.29
N VAL A 512 -10.88 -7.12 -8.98
CA VAL A 512 -10.81 -6.25 -10.15
C VAL A 512 -10.25 -7.03 -11.34
N LEU A 513 -10.96 -6.99 -12.47
CA LEU A 513 -10.57 -7.70 -13.67
C LEU A 513 -10.80 -6.83 -14.91
N TYR A 514 -9.70 -6.49 -15.59
CA TYR A 514 -9.73 -5.77 -16.85
C TYR A 514 -9.39 -6.70 -18.02
N LEU A 515 -10.36 -6.90 -18.92
CA LEU A 515 -10.27 -7.74 -20.11
C LEU A 515 -10.68 -6.99 -21.37
N GLN A 516 -10.76 -5.66 -21.33
CA GLN A 516 -11.22 -4.86 -22.46
C GLN A 516 -10.29 -4.97 -23.67
N ARG A 517 -10.88 -4.78 -24.88
CA ARG A 517 -10.19 -4.82 -26.18
C ARG A 517 -9.45 -6.14 -26.43
N ASN A 518 -10.15 -7.25 -26.18
CA ASN A 518 -9.73 -8.59 -26.56
C ASN A 518 -10.69 -9.18 -27.61
N ASN A 519 -10.55 -10.46 -27.91
CA ASN A 519 -11.43 -11.20 -28.84
C ASN A 519 -12.30 -12.24 -28.11
N ILE A 520 -12.68 -11.96 -26.85
CA ILE A 520 -13.36 -12.90 -25.97
C ILE A 520 -14.83 -13.01 -26.38
N SER A 521 -15.30 -14.24 -26.54
CA SER A 521 -16.72 -14.55 -26.79
C SER A 521 -17.36 -15.38 -25.68
N ASP A 522 -16.58 -16.19 -24.96
CA ASP A 522 -17.02 -17.03 -23.84
C ASP A 522 -16.38 -16.57 -22.52
N ILE A 523 -17.25 -16.24 -21.57
CA ILE A 523 -16.89 -15.83 -20.19
C ILE A 523 -17.43 -16.80 -19.14
N SER A 524 -17.74 -18.04 -19.51
CA SER A 524 -18.33 -19.03 -18.61
C SER A 524 -17.49 -19.31 -17.36
N ALA A 525 -16.16 -19.18 -17.46
CA ALA A 525 -15.23 -19.32 -16.35
C ALA A 525 -15.42 -18.27 -15.25
N LEU A 526 -15.87 -17.04 -15.61
CA LEU A 526 -16.04 -15.94 -14.66
C LEU A 526 -17.09 -16.21 -13.59
N LYS A 527 -18.03 -17.14 -13.81
CA LYS A 527 -19.10 -17.46 -12.85
C LYS A 527 -18.59 -17.84 -11.45
N LYS A 528 -17.32 -18.27 -11.34
CA LYS A 528 -16.69 -18.67 -10.07
C LYS A 528 -16.08 -17.48 -9.32
N LEU A 529 -15.89 -16.35 -9.97
CA LEU A 529 -15.20 -15.18 -9.42
C LEU A 529 -16.14 -14.28 -8.61
N THR A 530 -16.80 -14.86 -7.63
CA THR A 530 -17.89 -14.20 -6.87
C THR A 530 -17.45 -13.04 -5.98
N LYS A 531 -16.14 -12.80 -5.86
CA LYS A 531 -15.58 -11.65 -5.18
C LYS A 531 -15.41 -10.41 -6.07
N LEU A 532 -15.65 -10.52 -7.40
CA LEU A 532 -15.49 -9.41 -8.32
C LEU A 532 -16.39 -8.23 -7.97
N GLU A 533 -15.77 -7.05 -7.92
CA GLU A 533 -16.37 -5.74 -7.68
C GLU A 533 -16.32 -4.86 -8.94
N VAL A 534 -15.24 -4.96 -9.70
CA VAL A 534 -15.03 -4.21 -10.96
C VAL A 534 -14.70 -5.20 -12.07
N LEU A 535 -15.46 -5.12 -13.18
CA LEU A 535 -15.23 -5.96 -14.35
C LEU A 535 -15.35 -5.14 -15.64
N SER A 536 -14.26 -5.07 -16.41
CA SER A 536 -14.27 -4.46 -17.74
C SER A 536 -14.10 -5.50 -18.85
N LEU A 537 -15.08 -5.54 -19.75
CA LEU A 537 -15.16 -6.41 -20.91
C LEU A 537 -15.45 -5.61 -22.19
N ASN A 538 -15.22 -4.28 -22.16
CA ASN A 538 -15.44 -3.41 -23.32
C ASN A 538 -14.66 -3.90 -24.55
N GLY A 539 -15.22 -3.77 -25.76
CA GLY A 539 -14.52 -4.10 -27.00
C GLY A 539 -14.16 -5.58 -27.14
N ASN A 540 -15.16 -6.46 -26.94
CA ASN A 540 -15.03 -7.91 -27.07
C ASN A 540 -16.07 -8.46 -28.06
N GLN A 541 -16.27 -9.79 -28.12
CA GLN A 541 -17.16 -10.46 -29.06
C GLN A 541 -18.34 -11.18 -28.37
N MET A 542 -18.72 -10.73 -27.16
CA MET A 542 -19.72 -11.44 -26.35
C MET A 542 -21.12 -11.27 -26.91
N VAL A 543 -21.85 -12.39 -26.99
CA VAL A 543 -23.28 -12.45 -27.25
C VAL A 543 -24.05 -12.72 -25.95
N SER A 544 -23.52 -13.61 -25.12
CA SER A 544 -24.14 -13.99 -23.83
C SER A 544 -23.29 -13.55 -22.64
N ILE A 545 -23.97 -13.02 -21.62
CA ILE A 545 -23.39 -12.63 -20.34
C ILE A 545 -24.02 -13.40 -19.17
N SER A 546 -24.55 -14.59 -19.43
CA SER A 546 -25.26 -15.40 -18.41
C SER A 546 -24.37 -15.77 -17.21
N ALA A 547 -23.05 -15.90 -17.43
CA ALA A 547 -22.07 -16.18 -16.38
C ALA A 547 -21.97 -15.08 -15.32
N LEU A 548 -22.37 -13.83 -15.62
CA LEU A 548 -22.31 -12.72 -14.69
C LEU A 548 -23.37 -12.78 -13.58
N SER A 549 -24.40 -13.60 -13.72
CA SER A 549 -25.54 -13.67 -12.79
C SER A 549 -25.17 -14.04 -11.34
N SER A 550 -24.00 -14.67 -11.12
CA SER A 550 -23.48 -15.05 -9.81
C SER A 550 -22.59 -13.98 -9.16
N LEU A 551 -22.20 -12.93 -9.90
CA LEU A 551 -21.22 -11.92 -9.45
C LEU A 551 -21.91 -10.79 -8.68
N THR A 552 -22.60 -11.13 -7.60
CA THR A 552 -23.48 -10.20 -6.86
C THR A 552 -22.74 -9.08 -6.12
N LYS A 553 -21.42 -9.14 -6.01
CA LYS A 553 -20.58 -8.09 -5.44
C LYS A 553 -20.19 -6.99 -6.44
N LEU A 554 -20.50 -7.16 -7.73
CA LEU A 554 -20.16 -6.16 -8.74
C LEU A 554 -20.80 -4.79 -8.42
N ARG A 555 -19.95 -3.77 -8.46
CA ARG A 555 -20.29 -2.35 -8.36
C ARG A 555 -20.12 -1.65 -9.70
N GLU A 556 -19.11 -2.03 -10.48
CA GLU A 556 -18.83 -1.44 -11.78
C GLU A 556 -18.75 -2.53 -12.86
N LEU A 557 -19.52 -2.36 -13.93
CA LEU A 557 -19.57 -3.31 -15.03
C LEU A 557 -19.53 -2.58 -16.38
N TYR A 558 -18.51 -2.87 -17.17
CA TYR A 558 -18.24 -2.26 -18.46
C TYR A 558 -18.34 -3.31 -19.58
N LEU A 559 -19.39 -3.19 -20.41
CA LEU A 559 -19.76 -4.13 -21.48
C LEU A 559 -19.88 -3.45 -22.85
N ARG A 560 -19.41 -2.20 -22.96
CA ARG A 560 -19.52 -1.40 -24.18
C ARG A 560 -18.85 -2.12 -25.38
N GLU A 561 -19.41 -1.95 -26.58
CA GLU A 561 -18.81 -2.45 -27.81
C GLU A 561 -18.66 -3.99 -27.82
N ASN A 562 -19.83 -4.66 -27.73
CA ASN A 562 -19.97 -6.11 -27.80
C ASN A 562 -21.17 -6.46 -28.73
N LYS A 563 -21.62 -7.72 -28.69
CA LYS A 563 -22.77 -8.21 -29.48
C LYS A 563 -23.91 -8.66 -28.57
N ILE A 564 -24.05 -8.06 -27.38
CA ILE A 564 -25.00 -8.47 -26.36
C ILE A 564 -26.43 -8.12 -26.78
N GLU A 565 -27.32 -9.09 -26.72
CA GLU A 565 -28.74 -8.93 -27.00
C GLU A 565 -29.62 -8.88 -25.76
N SER A 566 -29.18 -9.56 -24.67
CA SER A 566 -29.93 -9.68 -23.42
C SER A 566 -29.07 -9.40 -22.19
N ILE A 567 -29.62 -8.57 -21.28
CA ILE A 567 -29.01 -8.25 -19.97
C ILE A 567 -29.82 -8.83 -18.80
N THR A 568 -30.67 -9.83 -19.04
CA THR A 568 -31.53 -10.43 -17.99
C THR A 568 -30.75 -11.04 -16.83
N SER A 569 -29.51 -11.52 -17.09
CA SER A 569 -28.58 -12.04 -16.07
C SER A 569 -28.14 -11.00 -15.05
N LEU A 570 -28.26 -9.70 -15.35
CA LEU A 570 -27.85 -8.62 -14.43
C LEU A 570 -28.90 -8.35 -13.34
N ALA A 571 -30.09 -8.89 -13.41
CA ALA A 571 -31.21 -8.57 -12.50
C ALA A 571 -30.92 -8.81 -11.01
N LYS A 572 -29.93 -9.66 -10.67
CA LYS A 572 -29.51 -9.96 -9.30
C LYS A 572 -28.33 -9.11 -8.81
N LEU A 573 -27.72 -8.31 -9.69
CA LEU A 573 -26.53 -7.51 -9.37
C LEU A 573 -26.93 -6.17 -8.71
N THR A 574 -27.68 -6.24 -7.63
CA THR A 574 -28.29 -5.07 -6.97
C THR A 574 -27.26 -4.09 -6.36
N GLY A 575 -25.99 -4.51 -6.30
CA GLY A 575 -24.86 -3.69 -5.88
C GLY A 575 -24.32 -2.72 -6.94
N LEU A 576 -24.73 -2.89 -8.23
CA LEU A 576 -24.19 -2.07 -9.31
C LEU A 576 -24.46 -0.57 -9.14
N GLU A 577 -23.40 0.20 -9.28
CA GLU A 577 -23.36 1.68 -9.25
C GLU A 577 -23.11 2.25 -10.66
N ILE A 578 -22.30 1.56 -11.46
CA ILE A 578 -21.98 1.93 -12.85
C ILE A 578 -22.27 0.74 -13.77
N LEU A 579 -23.06 0.95 -14.82
CA LEU A 579 -23.27 0.01 -15.90
C LEU A 579 -23.09 0.70 -17.26
N GLU A 580 -22.07 0.32 -17.99
CA GLU A 580 -21.84 0.74 -19.36
C GLU A 580 -22.07 -0.43 -20.33
N ALA A 581 -23.15 -0.39 -21.07
CA ALA A 581 -23.54 -1.40 -22.05
C ALA A 581 -23.92 -0.78 -23.40
N GLY A 582 -23.31 0.37 -23.73
CA GLY A 582 -23.47 1.03 -25.02
C GLY A 582 -22.88 0.21 -26.18
N MET A 583 -23.25 0.52 -27.42
CA MET A 583 -22.77 -0.16 -28.64
C MET A 583 -22.95 -1.69 -28.59
N ASN A 584 -24.18 -2.12 -28.36
CA ASN A 584 -24.61 -3.51 -28.34
C ASN A 584 -25.89 -3.72 -29.18
N SER A 585 -26.58 -4.84 -29.01
CA SER A 585 -27.87 -5.13 -29.66
C SER A 585 -29.03 -5.26 -28.67
N ILE A 586 -28.93 -4.62 -27.50
CA ILE A 586 -29.88 -4.73 -26.39
C ILE A 586 -31.21 -4.08 -26.79
N ASN A 587 -32.31 -4.83 -26.63
CA ASN A 587 -33.65 -4.34 -26.91
C ASN A 587 -34.57 -4.30 -25.68
N LYS A 588 -34.29 -5.11 -24.65
CA LYS A 588 -35.06 -5.15 -23.39
C LYS A 588 -34.16 -4.86 -22.19
N ILE A 589 -34.63 -3.99 -21.30
CA ILE A 589 -33.87 -3.53 -20.13
C ILE A 589 -34.59 -3.79 -18.80
N ASP A 590 -35.54 -4.71 -18.77
CA ASP A 590 -36.32 -5.05 -17.54
C ASP A 590 -35.44 -5.39 -16.34
N ALA A 591 -34.25 -5.96 -16.58
CA ALA A 591 -33.30 -6.34 -15.55
C ALA A 591 -32.83 -5.15 -14.70
N VAL A 592 -32.72 -3.93 -15.28
CA VAL A 592 -32.18 -2.78 -14.55
C VAL A 592 -33.14 -2.24 -13.47
N LYS A 593 -34.42 -2.60 -13.48
CA LYS A 593 -35.42 -2.11 -12.50
C LYS A 593 -35.03 -2.35 -11.04
N ASN A 594 -34.21 -3.38 -10.79
CA ASN A 594 -33.77 -3.77 -9.45
C ASN A 594 -32.44 -3.12 -9.03
N LEU A 595 -31.71 -2.50 -9.95
CA LEU A 595 -30.37 -1.95 -9.74
C LEU A 595 -30.45 -0.55 -9.11
N LYS A 596 -31.01 -0.46 -7.89
CA LYS A 596 -31.34 0.81 -7.22
C LYS A 596 -30.13 1.66 -6.85
N LYS A 597 -28.93 1.10 -6.82
CA LYS A 597 -27.70 1.81 -6.53
C LYS A 597 -27.05 2.47 -7.76
N LEU A 598 -27.61 2.24 -8.97
CA LEU A 598 -27.07 2.83 -10.19
C LEU A 598 -27.06 4.36 -10.09
N ARG A 599 -25.88 4.92 -10.31
CA ARG A 599 -25.60 6.35 -10.47
C ARG A 599 -25.30 6.70 -11.93
N GLN A 600 -24.70 5.77 -12.66
CA GLN A 600 -24.40 5.92 -14.08
C GLN A 600 -24.92 4.71 -14.87
N LEU A 601 -25.64 5.00 -15.96
CA LEU A 601 -26.12 3.99 -16.91
C LEU A 601 -25.89 4.45 -18.33
N SER A 602 -25.17 3.65 -19.12
CA SER A 602 -24.99 3.86 -20.55
C SER A 602 -25.56 2.67 -21.31
N LEU A 603 -26.52 2.97 -22.20
CA LEU A 603 -27.18 2.07 -23.13
C LEU A 603 -27.23 2.67 -24.54
N ASP A 604 -26.37 3.62 -24.83
CA ASP A 604 -26.28 4.29 -26.13
C ASP A 604 -26.00 3.28 -27.27
N ASN A 605 -26.45 3.62 -28.50
CA ASN A 605 -26.24 2.78 -29.68
C ASN A 605 -26.71 1.32 -29.45
N ASN A 606 -27.98 1.18 -29.06
CA ASN A 606 -28.66 -0.10 -28.86
C ASN A 606 -30.00 -0.13 -29.62
N LYS A 607 -30.88 -1.09 -29.34
CA LYS A 607 -32.20 -1.24 -29.93
C LYS A 607 -33.35 -1.01 -28.94
N VAL A 608 -33.07 -0.24 -27.86
CA VAL A 608 -34.04 0.01 -26.77
C VAL A 608 -35.19 0.86 -27.26
N GLN A 609 -36.42 0.44 -26.96
CA GLN A 609 -37.66 1.18 -27.24
C GLN A 609 -38.39 1.53 -25.96
N ASP A 610 -38.55 0.58 -25.04
CA ASP A 610 -39.19 0.74 -23.76
C ASP A 610 -38.16 0.96 -22.63
N ILE A 611 -38.33 2.06 -21.91
CA ILE A 611 -37.48 2.44 -20.77
C ILE A 611 -38.24 2.44 -19.45
N GLN A 612 -39.38 1.73 -19.37
CA GLN A 612 -40.21 1.67 -18.15
C GLN A 612 -39.43 1.16 -16.92
N ALA A 613 -38.44 0.30 -17.12
CA ALA A 613 -37.56 -0.21 -16.07
C ALA A 613 -36.75 0.89 -15.35
N LEU A 614 -36.51 2.05 -15.98
CA LEU A 614 -35.76 3.15 -15.40
C LEU A 614 -36.54 3.93 -14.33
N LYS A 615 -37.89 3.85 -14.33
CA LYS A 615 -38.75 4.63 -13.43
C LYS A 615 -38.34 4.54 -11.95
N SER A 616 -37.76 3.43 -11.55
CA SER A 616 -37.42 3.12 -10.17
C SER A 616 -35.98 3.53 -9.76
N LEU A 617 -35.16 4.00 -10.69
CA LEU A 617 -33.74 4.32 -10.46
C LEU A 617 -33.55 5.78 -10.05
N THR A 618 -34.19 6.19 -8.95
CA THR A 618 -34.22 7.59 -8.50
C THR A 618 -32.87 8.18 -8.11
N GLY A 619 -31.86 7.34 -7.85
CA GLY A 619 -30.47 7.77 -7.56
C GLY A 619 -29.62 8.02 -8.80
N LEU A 620 -30.16 7.80 -10.02
CA LEU A 620 -29.40 7.94 -11.26
C LEU A 620 -29.00 9.41 -11.52
N GLN A 621 -27.70 9.64 -11.79
CA GLN A 621 -27.13 10.96 -12.02
C GLN A 621 -26.75 11.16 -13.50
N THR A 622 -26.28 10.10 -14.15
CA THR A 622 -25.78 10.14 -15.54
C THR A 622 -26.46 9.06 -16.38
N LEU A 623 -27.10 9.45 -17.48
CA LEU A 623 -27.84 8.54 -18.33
C LEU A 623 -27.57 8.81 -19.83
N TYR A 624 -26.98 7.79 -20.49
CA TYR A 624 -26.74 7.79 -21.94
C TYR A 624 -27.71 6.83 -22.63
N LEU A 625 -28.60 7.37 -23.46
CA LEU A 625 -29.60 6.63 -24.24
C LEU A 625 -29.60 7.05 -25.73
N GLN A 626 -28.61 7.78 -26.19
CA GLN A 626 -28.53 8.24 -27.57
C GLN A 626 -28.50 7.07 -28.57
N ARG A 627 -29.02 7.29 -29.77
CA ARG A 627 -29.08 6.31 -30.88
C ARG A 627 -29.75 4.99 -30.44
N ASN A 628 -31.02 5.14 -30.01
CA ASN A 628 -31.95 4.07 -29.72
C ASN A 628 -33.27 4.27 -30.51
N SER A 629 -34.34 3.61 -30.12
CA SER A 629 -35.66 3.78 -30.75
C SER A 629 -36.73 4.28 -29.76
N ILE A 630 -36.31 5.09 -28.76
CA ILE A 630 -37.16 5.56 -27.66
C ILE A 630 -38.11 6.65 -28.20
N SER A 631 -39.42 6.46 -27.95
CA SER A 631 -40.44 7.46 -28.28
C SER A 631 -41.04 8.15 -27.06
N SER A 632 -41.01 7.52 -25.90
CA SER A 632 -41.57 8.06 -24.66
C SER A 632 -40.51 8.18 -23.56
N VAL A 633 -40.42 9.36 -22.95
CA VAL A 633 -39.56 9.64 -21.79
C VAL A 633 -40.36 9.74 -20.47
N SER A 634 -41.62 9.30 -20.46
CA SER A 634 -42.47 9.28 -19.28
C SER A 634 -41.84 8.59 -18.06
N PRO A 635 -41.09 7.48 -18.20
CA PRO A 635 -40.46 6.82 -17.07
C PRO A 635 -39.36 7.64 -16.39
N LEU A 636 -38.80 8.66 -17.06
CA LEU A 636 -37.75 9.51 -16.50
C LEU A 636 -38.28 10.59 -15.54
N SER A 637 -39.60 10.85 -15.50
CA SER A 637 -40.21 11.98 -14.78
C SER A 637 -39.92 12.01 -13.27
N GLY A 638 -39.54 10.89 -12.67
CA GLY A 638 -39.18 10.74 -11.24
C GLY A 638 -37.69 10.84 -10.93
N LEU A 639 -36.81 10.88 -11.94
CA LEU A 639 -35.37 10.78 -11.77
C LEU A 639 -34.75 12.15 -11.44
N LYS A 640 -35.13 12.73 -10.32
CA LYS A 640 -34.79 14.11 -9.93
C LYS A 640 -33.27 14.31 -9.65
N SER A 641 -32.49 13.24 -9.47
CA SER A 641 -31.04 13.30 -9.27
C SER A 641 -30.24 13.41 -10.57
N LEU A 642 -30.91 13.28 -11.76
CA LEU A 642 -30.23 13.38 -13.04
C LEU A 642 -29.60 14.75 -13.25
N LYS A 643 -28.29 14.73 -13.56
CA LYS A 643 -27.48 15.87 -13.94
C LYS A 643 -27.15 15.87 -15.44
N PHE A 644 -26.87 14.69 -15.97
CA PHE A 644 -26.55 14.47 -17.37
C PHE A 644 -27.57 13.53 -18.03
N LEU A 645 -28.15 13.95 -19.17
CA LEU A 645 -29.06 13.12 -19.96
C LEU A 645 -28.80 13.28 -21.46
N SER A 646 -28.39 12.18 -22.12
CA SER A 646 -28.26 12.14 -23.57
C SER A 646 -29.32 11.21 -24.21
N LEU A 647 -30.13 11.80 -25.09
CA LEU A 647 -31.21 11.17 -25.84
C LEU A 647 -31.12 11.45 -27.36
N ASN A 648 -29.97 11.88 -27.86
CA ASN A 648 -29.78 12.17 -29.30
C ASN A 648 -30.15 10.98 -30.17
N GLY A 649 -30.72 11.21 -31.36
CA GLY A 649 -30.99 10.16 -32.33
C GLY A 649 -32.04 9.14 -31.86
N ASN A 650 -33.15 9.62 -31.30
CA ASN A 650 -34.30 8.83 -30.86
C ASN A 650 -35.58 9.24 -31.62
N LYS A 651 -36.75 8.88 -31.12
CA LYS A 651 -38.05 9.16 -31.74
C LYS A 651 -38.97 10.01 -30.83
N ILE A 652 -38.37 10.82 -29.94
CA ILE A 652 -39.05 11.56 -28.87
C ILE A 652 -39.83 12.73 -29.48
N THR A 653 -41.09 12.89 -29.03
CA THR A 653 -41.97 13.98 -29.45
C THR A 653 -42.37 14.89 -28.25
N ASP A 654 -42.58 14.31 -27.07
CA ASP A 654 -43.10 15.01 -25.88
C ASP A 654 -42.03 15.08 -24.77
N LEU A 655 -41.74 16.33 -24.37
CA LEU A 655 -40.78 16.63 -23.29
C LEU A 655 -41.44 16.95 -21.93
N LYS A 656 -42.76 16.89 -21.83
CA LYS A 656 -43.49 17.18 -20.57
C LYS A 656 -42.96 16.37 -19.38
N PRO A 657 -42.58 15.07 -19.54
CA PRO A 657 -42.06 14.29 -18.43
C PRO A 657 -40.74 14.83 -17.84
N LEU A 658 -39.96 15.58 -18.61
CA LEU A 658 -38.67 16.14 -18.16
C LEU A 658 -38.84 17.42 -17.33
N THR A 659 -40.02 18.05 -17.29
CA THR A 659 -40.28 19.35 -16.64
C THR A 659 -39.81 19.42 -15.18
N LYS A 660 -39.80 18.28 -14.46
CA LYS A 660 -39.47 18.22 -13.02
C LYS A 660 -37.99 17.82 -12.76
N LEU A 661 -37.19 17.65 -13.79
CA LEU A 661 -35.78 17.25 -13.66
C LEU A 661 -34.87 18.48 -13.49
N THR A 662 -35.14 19.27 -12.46
CA THR A 662 -34.51 20.57 -12.22
C THR A 662 -33.04 20.50 -11.85
N SER A 663 -32.50 19.30 -11.56
CA SER A 663 -31.06 19.06 -11.33
C SER A 663 -30.25 18.88 -12.61
N LEU A 664 -30.92 18.82 -13.80
CA LEU A 664 -30.22 18.68 -15.07
C LEU A 664 -29.29 19.85 -15.34
N GLU A 665 -28.04 19.52 -15.62
CA GLU A 665 -26.99 20.46 -16.04
C GLU A 665 -26.72 20.34 -17.55
N GLU A 666 -26.83 19.14 -18.09
CA GLU A 666 -26.57 18.84 -19.50
C GLU A 666 -27.68 17.98 -20.10
N LEU A 667 -28.24 18.44 -21.22
CA LEU A 667 -29.35 17.76 -21.92
C LEU A 667 -29.13 17.76 -23.44
N TYR A 668 -29.01 16.56 -24.00
CA TYR A 668 -28.72 16.32 -25.41
C TYR A 668 -29.92 15.63 -26.08
N LEU A 669 -30.60 16.33 -27.01
CA LEU A 669 -31.84 15.92 -27.65
C LEU A 669 -31.80 16.04 -29.20
N LYS A 670 -30.60 16.14 -29.80
CA LYS A 670 -30.43 16.23 -31.28
C LYS A 670 -31.13 15.07 -31.97
N GLU A 671 -31.56 15.33 -33.22
CA GLU A 671 -32.09 14.27 -34.11
C GLU A 671 -33.26 13.48 -33.49
N ASN A 672 -34.28 14.20 -32.99
CA ASN A 672 -35.51 13.64 -32.49
C ASN A 672 -36.73 14.20 -33.31
N LYS A 673 -37.94 14.05 -32.75
CA LYS A 673 -39.19 14.52 -33.38
C LYS A 673 -39.87 15.58 -32.52
N ILE A 674 -39.09 16.38 -31.82
CA ILE A 674 -39.58 17.40 -30.86
C ILE A 674 -40.06 18.64 -31.63
N ALA A 675 -41.31 19.05 -31.43
CA ALA A 675 -41.85 20.24 -32.01
C ALA A 675 -41.96 21.43 -31.02
N SER A 676 -41.95 21.16 -29.71
CA SER A 676 -42.09 22.21 -28.68
C SER A 676 -41.05 22.03 -27.56
N VAL A 677 -40.41 23.13 -27.19
CA VAL A 677 -39.43 23.20 -26.09
C VAL A 677 -40.01 23.86 -24.81
N THR A 678 -41.27 24.21 -24.82
CA THR A 678 -41.95 24.84 -23.66
C THR A 678 -41.77 24.08 -22.34
N PRO A 679 -41.74 22.72 -22.32
CA PRO A 679 -41.49 21.97 -21.09
C PRO A 679 -40.12 22.20 -20.45
N LEU A 680 -39.12 22.64 -21.21
CA LEU A 680 -37.78 22.87 -20.73
C LEU A 680 -37.53 24.21 -20.03
N LYS A 681 -38.48 25.16 -20.15
CA LYS A 681 -38.36 26.54 -19.63
C LYS A 681 -38.02 26.65 -18.14
N GLY A 682 -38.38 25.62 -17.36
CA GLY A 682 -38.17 25.56 -15.91
C GLY A 682 -36.85 24.87 -15.48
N LEU A 683 -36.05 24.36 -16.40
CA LEU A 683 -34.78 23.66 -16.12
C LEU A 683 -33.63 24.68 -16.00
N THR A 684 -33.69 25.53 -14.99
CA THR A 684 -32.81 26.71 -14.83
C THR A 684 -31.35 26.37 -14.50
N ASN A 685 -31.03 25.12 -14.16
CA ASN A 685 -29.68 24.68 -13.89
C ASN A 685 -28.94 24.16 -15.15
N LEU A 686 -29.60 24.12 -16.30
CA LEU A 686 -28.97 23.69 -17.55
C LEU A 686 -27.84 24.65 -17.94
N LYS A 687 -26.69 24.07 -18.20
CA LYS A 687 -25.47 24.66 -18.75
C LYS A 687 -25.34 24.35 -20.25
N GLU A 688 -25.79 23.15 -20.65
CA GLU A 688 -25.75 22.69 -22.01
C GLU A 688 -27.10 22.13 -22.48
N LEU A 689 -27.57 22.60 -23.65
CA LEU A 689 -28.78 22.10 -24.29
C LEU A 689 -28.61 22.06 -25.80
N TYR A 690 -28.70 20.85 -26.37
CA TYR A 690 -28.54 20.64 -27.81
C TYR A 690 -29.81 20.06 -28.42
N LEU A 691 -30.36 20.70 -29.44
CA LEU A 691 -31.67 20.43 -30.05
C LEU A 691 -31.66 20.35 -31.58
N ALA A 692 -30.52 20.47 -32.24
CA ALA A 692 -30.43 20.44 -33.72
C ALA A 692 -31.06 19.15 -34.29
N GLY A 693 -31.64 19.25 -35.49
CA GLY A 693 -32.29 18.11 -36.14
C GLY A 693 -33.68 17.75 -35.58
N ASN A 694 -34.35 18.68 -34.89
CA ASN A 694 -35.74 18.57 -34.47
C ASN A 694 -36.65 19.55 -35.25
N PRO A 695 -37.94 19.23 -35.45
CA PRO A 695 -38.89 20.11 -36.15
C PRO A 695 -39.40 21.25 -35.21
N ILE A 696 -38.48 21.95 -34.53
CA ILE A 696 -38.83 23.07 -33.63
C ILE A 696 -38.89 24.34 -34.43
N SER A 697 -40.04 25.02 -34.37
CA SER A 697 -40.23 26.30 -35.06
C SER A 697 -40.11 27.51 -34.10
N ASP A 698 -40.26 27.32 -32.80
CA ASP A 698 -40.23 28.38 -31.79
C ASP A 698 -39.34 28.01 -30.60
N TYR A 699 -38.25 28.76 -30.41
CA TYR A 699 -37.33 28.65 -29.28
C TYR A 699 -37.57 29.74 -28.20
N SER A 700 -38.56 30.62 -28.37
CA SER A 700 -38.83 31.71 -27.44
C SER A 700 -39.05 31.26 -25.98
N PRO A 701 -39.61 30.04 -25.68
CA PRO A 701 -39.71 29.57 -24.31
C PRO A 701 -38.39 29.42 -23.58
N LEU A 702 -37.27 29.31 -24.31
CA LEU A 702 -35.92 29.14 -23.77
C LEU A 702 -35.13 30.45 -23.63
N LYS A 703 -35.78 31.62 -23.89
CA LYS A 703 -35.10 32.93 -23.89
C LYS A 703 -34.37 33.20 -22.57
N LYS A 704 -34.96 32.83 -21.43
CA LYS A 704 -34.32 32.99 -20.13
C LYS A 704 -33.06 32.19 -19.97
N LEU A 705 -33.03 30.90 -20.41
CA LEU A 705 -31.86 30.04 -20.40
C LEU A 705 -30.78 30.56 -21.37
N TYR A 706 -31.19 30.93 -22.59
CA TYR A 706 -30.30 31.43 -23.63
C TYR A 706 -29.51 32.67 -23.22
N LEU A 707 -30.11 33.53 -22.36
CA LEU A 707 -29.48 34.74 -21.83
C LEU A 707 -28.66 34.50 -20.56
N THR A 708 -28.62 33.27 -20.05
CA THR A 708 -27.81 32.92 -18.87
C THR A 708 -26.34 32.84 -19.26
N ALA A 709 -25.46 33.51 -18.52
CA ALA A 709 -24.01 33.47 -18.76
C ALA A 709 -23.48 32.03 -18.63
N GLY A 710 -22.69 31.63 -19.62
CA GLY A 710 -22.09 30.25 -19.65
C GLY A 710 -23.04 29.17 -20.16
N PHE A 711 -24.25 29.50 -20.65
CA PHE A 711 -25.11 28.51 -21.28
C PHE A 711 -24.70 28.25 -22.72
N HIS A 712 -24.55 26.96 -23.06
CA HIS A 712 -24.13 26.46 -24.37
C HIS A 712 -25.29 25.79 -25.11
N CYS A 713 -25.51 26.14 -26.39
CA CYS A 713 -26.56 25.53 -27.21
C CYS A 713 -26.23 25.60 -28.71
N ASP A 714 -26.98 24.82 -29.51
CA ASP A 714 -26.85 24.75 -30.97
C ASP A 714 -28.02 25.42 -31.74
N PHE A 715 -28.77 26.30 -31.07
CA PHE A 715 -29.91 27.04 -31.62
C PHE A 715 -29.81 28.54 -31.30
N LYS A 716 -30.60 29.33 -32.02
CA LYS A 716 -30.75 30.77 -31.74
C LYS A 716 -32.16 31.05 -31.25
N VAL A 717 -32.30 31.92 -30.26
CA VAL A 717 -33.58 32.44 -29.80
C VAL A 717 -33.78 33.83 -30.38
N GLN A 718 -34.80 33.97 -31.19
CA GLN A 718 -35.19 35.27 -31.78
C GLN A 718 -35.89 36.17 -30.75
#